data_43afe7f447319715b7606c586c088a98
#
_entry.id   43afe7f447319715b7606c586c088a98
#
_cell.length_a   1.000
_cell.length_b   1.000
_cell.length_c   1.000
_cell.angle_alpha   90.00
_cell.angle_beta   90.00
_cell.angle_gamma   90.00
#
_symmetry.space_group_name_H-M   'P 1'
#
loop_
_entity.id
_entity.type
_entity.pdbx_description
1 polymer ?
#
loop_
_entity_poly.entity_id
_entity_poly.type
_entity_poly.pdbx_seq_one_letter_code
_entity_poly.pdbx_strand_id
1 'polypeptide(L)'
;MRLLKAFIFILVGAGMLSAAANQVNYYAHAAVADKYGVIAPWYKGLNGEFDYRVRIAAETMKRYPWATPPKAVAPAPEYIYNGIWNIDDVGNIRGVPADQQVNGDLGQRAVYVLAGLIDYYRYSGDAGVMPHLAAMADFVVGHCQTSSRHGWPGMLISVPTSGKLYGDCQVSTHDVYDSESQIQLDIVAQVGLEMVRAYELTGNTRWYEAAKHWGDLLAANRNRDPKAAPWGRYANNAGSNGMYGVQTGGVAIISAFLDELMRTGYRGQDNALVVARDAGRAYLRDVLLPVWTLADTWGRNYWDWECPVQDIIITDYAVRYLLDNKDYFANWKNDVRNILGMFLNHTSASPASNGDVFHGAWAYPESSGCCGRSLWYAPMALAGQFARYGVEADSEWARESARRSQILATYDPLPTGQSMDAIDGGMIVNGTWFKIAHPMALAYVLMQMGWQPELLGANRENHLMRAARVVKRVHYGKGQIDYATFDAPASTIDVLRLAFVPTGITANGAPLAQRRDLTTNGYTVRALVNGDAMVSIRHDGATEISVRGTDPQTEVDHKQLKFEGKWSVAAHPDDHAGSVRVASAAGSALTYPFTGNQVRLVGCVGEKGGLADVYVDDVKQLVPIDFYGATPLHGQVLYYRNGLADGPHTLRIVARGAHDPLSKGDEVYVNAMQSSDATGSSGFGEGGGPTDAQRLIFGYTGRTDYVDSQGNAWRPGTEFIARTGDLTDVVARTWWTMRQATFVVAGAPKSSKTLYVTVGDEELYRYGVHWKEFTVYVTVGPSTRYVRLKFAEHQYSGPRQRAMTIYINDQKMVEGFDVFATAGAANQAVDLVYNQVQPQNGVIAIRFVGESIEGRPSEAMVQAIEVGPGDGGSGSVPKSIYCPQCK
;
A
#
# COMPACT_ATOMS: atom_id res chain seq x y z
N MET A 1 16.52 26.17 40.53
CA MET A 1 15.28 25.87 39.78
C MET A 1 15.47 25.16 38.43
N ARG A 2 16.66 25.02 37.88
CA ARG A 2 16.94 24.27 36.64
C ARG A 2 17.37 22.81 36.88
N LEU A 3 17.69 22.40 38.07
CA LEU A 3 18.07 21.03 38.46
C LEU A 3 16.87 20.16 38.89
N LEU A 4 15.71 20.78 39.21
CA LEU A 4 14.53 20.02 39.64
C LEU A 4 13.65 19.51 38.44
N LYS A 5 13.82 20.11 37.27
CA LYS A 5 13.09 19.65 36.03
C LYS A 5 13.74 18.43 35.35
N ALA A 6 15.03 18.20 35.60
CA ALA A 6 15.72 17.02 35.05
C ALA A 6 15.41 15.73 35.86
N PHE A 7 15.09 15.87 37.14
CA PHE A 7 14.78 14.71 37.98
C PHE A 7 13.36 14.17 37.82
N ILE A 8 12.40 15.01 37.39
CA ILE A 8 11.01 14.56 37.15
C ILE A 8 10.89 13.78 35.86
N PHE A 9 11.72 14.06 34.83
CA PHE A 9 11.73 13.29 33.60
C PHE A 9 12.35 11.89 33.74
N ILE A 10 13.29 11.71 34.68
CA ILE A 10 13.94 10.41 34.95
C ILE A 10 13.02 9.49 35.76
N LEU A 11 12.15 10.04 36.59
CA LEU A 11 11.22 9.24 37.40
C LEU A 11 9.96 8.79 36.64
N VAL A 12 9.55 9.50 35.59
CA VAL A 12 8.45 9.07 34.72
C VAL A 12 8.94 8.01 33.72
N GLY A 13 10.22 8.05 33.33
CA GLY A 13 10.84 7.02 32.50
C GLY A 13 11.09 5.69 33.23
N ALA A 14 11.35 5.73 34.57
CA ALA A 14 11.61 4.50 35.31
C ALA A 14 10.35 3.71 35.68
N GLY A 15 9.19 4.37 35.73
CA GLY A 15 7.93 3.71 36.06
C GLY A 15 7.29 2.97 34.87
N MET A 16 7.66 3.31 33.63
CA MET A 16 7.21 2.61 32.41
C MET A 16 8.14 1.48 31.97
N LEU A 17 9.36 1.41 32.53
CA LEU A 17 10.34 0.37 32.19
C LEU A 17 10.04 -1.01 32.79
N SER A 18 9.14 -1.12 33.77
CA SER A 18 8.84 -2.43 34.38
C SER A 18 7.71 -3.21 33.70
N ALA A 19 6.92 -2.57 32.81
CA ALA A 19 5.96 -3.27 31.97
C ALA A 19 6.52 -3.65 30.58
N ALA A 20 7.80 -3.31 30.32
CA ALA A 20 8.40 -3.28 29.00
C ALA A 20 9.32 -4.48 28.69
N ALA A 21 9.19 -5.60 29.38
CA ALA A 21 9.99 -6.79 29.07
C ALA A 21 9.70 -7.38 27.66
N ASN A 22 8.68 -6.87 26.95
CA ASN A 22 8.30 -7.28 25.61
C ASN A 22 8.19 -6.10 24.64
N GLN A 23 8.62 -4.92 25.01
CA GLN A 23 8.59 -3.80 24.09
C GLN A 23 9.67 -3.93 23.03
N VAL A 24 9.22 -3.73 21.85
CA VAL A 24 9.98 -3.61 20.63
C VAL A 24 10.98 -2.47 20.76
N ASN A 25 12.17 -2.66 20.26
CA ASN A 25 13.17 -1.60 20.21
C ASN A 25 12.66 -0.50 19.28
N TYR A 26 12.54 0.71 19.81
CA TYR A 26 12.28 1.90 19.01
C TYR A 26 13.58 2.37 18.39
N TYR A 27 13.53 2.79 17.16
CA TYR A 27 14.64 3.50 16.53
C TYR A 27 14.13 4.67 15.71
N ALA A 28 14.93 5.73 15.62
CA ALA A 28 14.59 6.94 14.90
C ALA A 28 15.47 7.08 13.67
N HIS A 29 14.89 7.50 12.57
CA HIS A 29 15.61 7.85 11.36
C HIS A 29 15.71 9.36 11.22
N ALA A 30 16.89 9.87 10.84
CA ALA A 30 17.00 11.21 10.33
C ALA A 30 16.35 11.27 8.94
N ALA A 31 15.41 12.20 8.73
CA ALA A 31 14.81 12.37 7.43
C ALA A 31 15.84 12.81 6.41
N VAL A 32 15.84 12.19 5.24
CA VAL A 32 16.60 12.60 4.07
C VAL A 32 15.69 13.45 3.21
N ALA A 33 16.09 14.67 2.88
CA ALA A 33 15.32 15.56 2.03
C ALA A 33 16.13 15.98 0.79
N ASP A 34 15.43 16.32 -0.29
CA ASP A 34 16.03 16.91 -1.46
C ASP A 34 16.32 18.42 -1.27
N LYS A 35 16.82 19.07 -2.29
CA LYS A 35 17.14 20.51 -2.24
C LYS A 35 15.91 21.43 -2.07
N TYR A 36 14.71 20.89 -2.23
CA TYR A 36 13.46 21.61 -2.05
C TYR A 36 12.80 21.29 -0.68
N GLY A 37 13.47 20.50 0.16
CA GLY A 37 12.98 20.07 1.47
C GLY A 37 11.96 18.96 1.41
N VAL A 38 11.71 18.36 0.24
CA VAL A 38 10.79 17.21 0.10
C VAL A 38 11.52 15.94 0.50
N ILE A 39 10.86 15.10 1.28
CA ILE A 39 11.41 13.83 1.74
C ILE A 39 11.85 12.94 0.56
N ALA A 40 13.00 12.32 0.71
CA ALA A 40 13.57 11.35 -0.22
C ALA A 40 13.66 9.97 0.45
N PRO A 41 13.79 8.88 -0.30
CA PRO A 41 13.99 7.55 0.27
C PRO A 41 15.19 7.50 1.21
N TRP A 42 15.06 6.75 2.31
CA TRP A 42 16.15 6.61 3.29
C TRP A 42 17.39 5.94 2.67
N TYR A 43 17.18 5.00 1.76
CA TYR A 43 18.23 4.33 1.00
C TYR A 43 18.67 5.12 -0.24
N LYS A 44 18.59 6.44 -0.21
CA LYS A 44 18.99 7.30 -1.31
C LYS A 44 20.40 6.97 -1.81
N GLY A 45 20.52 6.87 -3.13
CA GLY A 45 21.78 6.56 -3.80
C GLY A 45 21.95 5.10 -4.21
N LEU A 46 21.02 4.22 -3.81
CA LEU A 46 20.93 2.88 -4.39
C LEU A 46 20.33 2.95 -5.81
N ASN A 47 20.62 1.96 -6.62
CA ASN A 47 20.07 1.82 -7.98
C ASN A 47 18.63 1.28 -7.99
N GLY A 48 18.01 1.10 -6.82
CA GLY A 48 16.64 0.63 -6.64
C GLY A 48 16.26 0.60 -5.16
N GLU A 49 15.85 1.75 -4.60
CA GLU A 49 15.54 1.89 -3.18
C GLU A 49 14.35 1.02 -2.76
N PHE A 50 13.35 0.92 -3.62
CA PHE A 50 12.15 0.12 -3.36
C PHE A 50 12.41 -1.38 -3.64
N ASP A 51 13.24 -1.70 -4.62
CA ASP A 51 13.73 -3.07 -4.78
C ASP A 51 14.52 -3.53 -3.55
N TYR A 52 15.39 -2.68 -3.00
CA TYR A 52 16.09 -2.95 -1.74
C TYR A 52 15.09 -3.20 -0.60
N ARG A 53 14.04 -2.38 -0.49
CA ARG A 53 13.00 -2.55 0.53
C ARG A 53 12.27 -3.89 0.42
N VAL A 54 11.90 -4.25 -0.79
CA VAL A 54 11.22 -5.53 -1.09
C VAL A 54 12.14 -6.71 -0.81
N ARG A 55 13.39 -6.64 -1.27
CA ARG A 55 14.38 -7.70 -1.06
C ARG A 55 14.65 -7.95 0.42
N ILE A 56 14.85 -6.90 1.21
CA ILE A 56 15.11 -7.05 2.65
C ILE A 56 13.92 -7.69 3.38
N ALA A 57 12.69 -7.40 2.92
CA ALA A 57 11.47 -8.03 3.43
C ALA A 57 11.46 -9.54 3.14
N ALA A 58 11.70 -9.93 1.91
CA ALA A 58 11.73 -11.34 1.51
C ALA A 58 12.87 -12.10 2.20
N GLU A 59 14.07 -11.53 2.25
CA GLU A 59 15.21 -12.11 2.96
C GLU A 59 14.95 -12.31 4.44
N THR A 60 14.27 -11.37 5.09
CA THR A 60 13.92 -11.50 6.50
C THR A 60 12.92 -12.62 6.73
N MET A 61 11.90 -12.76 5.89
CA MET A 61 10.96 -13.87 5.97
C MET A 61 11.65 -15.22 5.83
N LYS A 62 12.57 -15.36 4.89
CA LYS A 62 13.33 -16.59 4.68
C LYS A 62 14.28 -16.95 5.84
N ARG A 63 14.60 -16.03 6.73
CA ARG A 63 15.47 -16.25 7.90
C ARG A 63 14.75 -16.72 9.16
N TYR A 64 13.41 -16.66 9.19
CA TYR A 64 12.68 -17.17 10.35
C TYR A 64 12.95 -18.65 10.56
N PRO A 65 13.18 -19.07 11.82
CA PRO A 65 13.38 -20.48 12.12
C PRO A 65 12.11 -21.28 11.83
N TRP A 66 12.28 -22.55 11.52
CA TRP A 66 11.20 -23.51 11.32
C TRP A 66 10.87 -24.22 12.63
N ALA A 67 9.60 -24.25 12.98
CA ALA A 67 9.09 -25.11 14.05
C ALA A 67 8.66 -26.47 13.47
N THR A 68 8.88 -27.53 14.25
CA THR A 68 8.53 -28.90 13.87
C THR A 68 7.83 -29.61 15.02
N PRO A 69 7.05 -30.70 14.78
CA PRO A 69 6.50 -31.53 15.84
C PRO A 69 7.61 -32.11 16.77
N PRO A 70 7.39 -32.22 18.08
CA PRO A 70 6.13 -31.96 18.78
C PRO A 70 5.93 -30.48 19.18
N LYS A 71 6.85 -29.57 18.85
CA LYS A 71 6.76 -28.14 19.20
C LYS A 71 5.65 -27.45 18.43
N ALA A 72 5.39 -27.87 17.20
CA ALA A 72 4.37 -27.32 16.33
C ALA A 72 3.44 -28.42 15.82
N VAL A 73 2.25 -28.04 15.34
CA VAL A 73 1.27 -29.01 14.78
C VAL A 73 1.72 -29.55 13.41
N ALA A 74 2.49 -28.75 12.67
CA ALA A 74 3.09 -29.07 11.38
C ALA A 74 4.41 -28.32 11.20
N PRO A 75 5.35 -28.81 10.37
CA PRO A 75 6.54 -28.06 10.03
C PRO A 75 6.16 -26.77 9.32
N ALA A 76 6.55 -25.61 9.89
CA ALA A 76 6.27 -24.32 9.31
C ALA A 76 7.22 -23.25 9.87
N PRO A 77 7.46 -22.14 9.14
CA PRO A 77 8.16 -20.99 9.68
C PRO A 77 7.46 -20.48 10.94
N GLU A 78 8.22 -20.20 11.98
CA GLU A 78 7.65 -19.86 13.28
C GLU A 78 6.78 -18.57 13.26
N TYR A 79 6.91 -17.68 12.26
CA TYR A 79 6.03 -16.52 12.15
C TYR A 79 4.55 -16.89 11.90
N ILE A 80 4.26 -18.11 11.46
CA ILE A 80 2.88 -18.60 11.31
C ILE A 80 2.23 -18.74 12.69
N TYR A 81 3.00 -19.18 13.67
CA TYR A 81 2.50 -19.45 15.01
C TYR A 81 2.56 -18.26 15.95
N ASN A 82 3.40 -17.29 15.65
CA ASN A 82 3.64 -16.17 16.54
C ASN A 82 3.82 -14.86 15.75
N GLY A 83 3.03 -13.84 16.10
CA GLY A 83 3.15 -12.51 15.53
C GLY A 83 4.28 -11.68 16.14
N ILE A 84 4.91 -12.12 17.24
CA ILE A 84 5.91 -11.33 17.97
C ILE A 84 7.28 -11.95 17.83
N TRP A 85 8.24 -11.18 17.33
CA TRP A 85 9.61 -11.61 17.10
C TRP A 85 10.61 -10.55 17.56
N ASN A 86 11.78 -11.00 18.00
CA ASN A 86 12.91 -10.13 18.27
C ASN A 86 13.98 -10.38 17.22
N ILE A 87 14.51 -9.29 16.67
CA ILE A 87 15.68 -9.31 15.79
C ILE A 87 16.76 -8.55 16.54
N ASP A 88 17.90 -9.16 16.78
CA ASP A 88 19.02 -8.50 17.46
C ASP A 88 19.80 -7.58 16.50
N ASP A 89 20.73 -6.79 17.03
CA ASP A 89 21.50 -5.78 16.30
C ASP A 89 22.36 -6.36 15.15
N VAL A 90 22.58 -7.67 15.18
CA VAL A 90 23.31 -8.38 14.11
C VAL A 90 22.38 -9.18 13.19
N GLY A 91 21.07 -9.05 13.38
CA GLY A 91 20.05 -9.60 12.49
C GLY A 91 19.62 -11.04 12.80
N ASN A 92 19.97 -11.62 13.95
CA ASN A 92 19.45 -12.93 14.35
C ASN A 92 18.00 -12.80 14.78
N ILE A 93 17.14 -13.64 14.23
CA ILE A 93 15.74 -13.72 14.60
C ILE A 93 15.55 -14.71 15.75
N ARG A 94 14.89 -14.26 16.80
CA ARG A 94 14.59 -15.07 17.98
C ARG A 94 13.12 -14.98 18.32
N GLY A 95 12.48 -16.12 18.53
CA GLY A 95 11.13 -16.17 19.06
C GLY A 95 11.08 -15.60 20.50
N VAL A 96 9.94 -15.07 20.88
CA VAL A 96 9.66 -14.71 22.27
C VAL A 96 9.31 -15.96 23.09
N PRO A 97 9.44 -15.91 24.44
CA PRO A 97 8.98 -16.99 25.31
C PRO A 97 7.51 -17.36 25.09
N ALA A 98 7.17 -18.61 25.33
CA ALA A 98 5.84 -19.13 25.05
C ALA A 98 4.68 -18.41 25.77
N ASP A 99 4.94 -17.95 27.00
CA ASP A 99 4.00 -17.18 27.81
C ASP A 99 3.80 -15.73 27.31
N GLN A 100 4.61 -15.29 26.35
CA GLN A 100 4.59 -13.96 25.76
C GLN A 100 4.19 -14.00 24.29
N GLN A 101 3.84 -15.16 23.78
CA GLN A 101 3.44 -15.30 22.38
C GLN A 101 2.04 -14.76 22.16
N VAL A 102 1.91 -13.92 21.15
CA VAL A 102 0.64 -13.41 20.67
C VAL A 102 0.51 -13.82 19.22
N ASN A 103 -0.47 -14.64 18.97
CA ASN A 103 -0.77 -15.10 17.63
C ASN A 103 -1.87 -14.24 16.97
N GLY A 104 -1.86 -12.91 17.18
CA GLY A 104 -2.89 -11.98 16.71
C GLY A 104 -3.04 -11.98 15.18
N ASP A 105 -4.27 -11.88 14.71
CA ASP A 105 -4.69 -11.70 13.32
C ASP A 105 -4.00 -12.59 12.29
N LEU A 106 -4.00 -13.91 12.55
CA LEU A 106 -3.42 -14.87 11.63
C LEU A 106 -4.03 -14.78 10.22
N GLY A 107 -5.32 -14.49 10.13
CA GLY A 107 -5.99 -14.31 8.84
C GLY A 107 -5.39 -13.17 8.02
N GLN A 108 -5.20 -12.00 8.61
CA GLN A 108 -4.54 -10.88 7.93
C GLN A 108 -3.09 -11.21 7.57
N ARG A 109 -2.34 -11.86 8.47
CA ARG A 109 -0.97 -12.31 8.15
C ARG A 109 -0.95 -13.27 6.97
N ALA A 110 -1.89 -14.20 6.91
CA ALA A 110 -2.00 -15.12 5.79
C ALA A 110 -2.22 -14.39 4.47
N VAL A 111 -3.08 -13.36 4.44
CA VAL A 111 -3.27 -12.51 3.25
C VAL A 111 -1.96 -11.91 2.80
N TYR A 112 -1.23 -11.24 3.69
CA TYR A 112 0.01 -10.54 3.32
C TYR A 112 1.13 -11.51 2.91
N VAL A 113 1.23 -12.66 3.57
CA VAL A 113 2.21 -13.70 3.21
C VAL A 113 1.89 -14.25 1.83
N LEU A 114 0.66 -14.67 1.59
CA LEU A 114 0.28 -15.28 0.31
C LEU A 114 0.41 -14.27 -0.84
N ALA A 115 -0.23 -13.11 -0.71
CA ALA A 115 -0.18 -12.05 -1.74
C ALA A 115 1.27 -11.60 -2.00
N GLY A 116 2.01 -11.33 -0.93
CA GLY A 116 3.38 -10.83 -1.03
C GLY A 116 4.33 -11.82 -1.70
N LEU A 117 4.26 -13.10 -1.35
CA LEU A 117 5.15 -14.13 -1.92
C LEU A 117 4.79 -14.49 -3.36
N ILE A 118 3.50 -14.51 -3.72
CA ILE A 118 3.06 -14.70 -5.12
C ILE A 118 3.64 -13.58 -6.01
N ASP A 119 3.49 -12.34 -5.58
CA ASP A 119 3.97 -11.19 -6.37
C ASP A 119 5.50 -11.06 -6.34
N TYR A 120 6.15 -11.44 -5.22
CA TYR A 120 7.61 -11.44 -5.14
C TYR A 120 8.24 -12.48 -6.05
N TYR A 121 7.66 -13.69 -6.13
CA TYR A 121 8.14 -14.72 -7.07
C TYR A 121 8.12 -14.22 -8.51
N ARG A 122 6.99 -13.63 -8.93
CA ARG A 122 6.86 -13.03 -10.26
C ARG A 122 7.94 -11.98 -10.51
N TYR A 123 8.15 -11.10 -9.53
CA TYR A 123 9.09 -9.99 -9.63
C TYR A 123 10.55 -10.43 -9.65
N SER A 124 10.94 -11.32 -8.74
CA SER A 124 12.32 -11.69 -8.49
C SER A 124 12.78 -12.96 -9.21
N GLY A 125 11.88 -13.89 -9.45
CA GLY A 125 12.20 -15.26 -9.89
C GLY A 125 12.72 -16.15 -8.75
N ASP A 126 12.57 -15.75 -7.48
CA ASP A 126 13.09 -16.48 -6.31
C ASP A 126 12.10 -17.58 -5.87
N ALA A 127 12.32 -18.79 -6.34
CA ALA A 127 11.50 -19.93 -5.95
C ALA A 127 11.71 -20.37 -4.48
N GLY A 128 12.73 -19.88 -3.78
CA GLY A 128 12.96 -20.14 -2.36
C GLY A 128 11.86 -19.60 -1.44
N VAL A 129 10.93 -18.79 -1.95
CA VAL A 129 9.74 -18.35 -1.20
C VAL A 129 8.58 -19.34 -1.23
N MET A 130 8.58 -20.31 -2.14
CA MET A 130 7.46 -21.27 -2.30
C MET A 130 7.19 -22.13 -1.07
N PRO A 131 8.19 -22.62 -0.31
CA PRO A 131 7.96 -23.37 0.92
C PRO A 131 7.21 -22.55 1.97
N HIS A 132 7.50 -21.26 2.07
CA HIS A 132 6.85 -20.32 2.99
C HIS A 132 5.39 -20.07 2.64
N LEU A 133 5.10 -19.91 1.34
CA LEU A 133 3.74 -19.81 0.82
C LEU A 133 2.93 -21.09 1.11
N ALA A 134 3.50 -22.25 0.78
CA ALA A 134 2.86 -23.55 0.99
C ALA A 134 2.57 -23.80 2.48
N ALA A 135 3.52 -23.51 3.35
CA ALA A 135 3.36 -23.70 4.80
C ALA A 135 2.21 -22.84 5.36
N MET A 136 2.09 -21.58 4.93
CA MET A 136 0.98 -20.71 5.34
C MET A 136 -0.38 -21.23 4.83
N ALA A 137 -0.48 -21.55 3.55
CA ALA A 137 -1.71 -22.05 2.96
C ALA A 137 -2.15 -23.40 3.57
N ASP A 138 -1.21 -24.33 3.79
CA ASP A 138 -1.48 -25.62 4.41
C ASP A 138 -1.90 -25.48 5.88
N PHE A 139 -1.29 -24.56 6.62
CA PHE A 139 -1.66 -24.29 8.00
C PHE A 139 -3.09 -23.77 8.11
N VAL A 140 -3.43 -22.79 7.28
CA VAL A 140 -4.78 -22.20 7.22
C VAL A 140 -5.84 -23.27 6.93
N VAL A 141 -5.62 -24.10 5.91
CA VAL A 141 -6.58 -25.15 5.53
C VAL A 141 -6.58 -26.33 6.51
N GLY A 142 -5.45 -26.63 7.13
CA GLY A 142 -5.33 -27.79 8.02
C GLY A 142 -5.74 -27.54 9.47
N HIS A 143 -5.61 -26.28 9.94
CA HIS A 143 -5.65 -26.00 11.38
C HIS A 143 -6.53 -24.81 11.77
N CYS A 144 -7.06 -24.05 10.82
CA CYS A 144 -7.78 -22.82 11.08
C CYS A 144 -9.19 -22.83 10.50
N GLN A 145 -9.97 -23.84 10.83
CA GLN A 145 -11.36 -23.99 10.37
C GLN A 145 -12.32 -24.26 11.53
N THR A 146 -13.55 -23.78 11.38
CA THR A 146 -14.64 -24.11 12.31
C THR A 146 -14.96 -25.59 12.28
N SER A 147 -15.50 -26.09 13.38
CA SER A 147 -15.94 -27.48 13.50
C SER A 147 -17.09 -27.81 12.52
N SER A 148 -17.24 -29.09 12.22
CA SER A 148 -18.33 -29.59 11.36
C SER A 148 -19.74 -29.36 11.94
N ARG A 149 -19.85 -29.00 13.23
CA ARG A 149 -21.13 -28.70 13.92
C ARG A 149 -21.41 -27.21 13.99
N HIS A 150 -20.50 -26.38 13.55
CA HIS A 150 -20.68 -24.94 13.51
C HIS A 150 -21.75 -24.53 12.49
N GLY A 151 -22.43 -23.41 12.71
CA GLY A 151 -23.40 -22.87 11.74
C GLY A 151 -22.80 -22.44 10.41
N TRP A 152 -21.46 -22.28 10.36
CA TRP A 152 -20.62 -22.09 9.17
C TRP A 152 -19.54 -23.17 9.15
N PRO A 153 -19.88 -24.43 8.84
CA PRO A 153 -18.96 -25.56 9.03
C PRO A 153 -17.76 -25.50 8.07
N GLY A 154 -16.54 -25.67 8.59
CA GLY A 154 -15.31 -25.61 7.80
C GLY A 154 -14.97 -24.20 7.31
N MET A 155 -15.56 -23.15 7.90
CA MET A 155 -15.23 -21.76 7.61
C MET A 155 -13.89 -21.38 8.24
N LEU A 156 -13.13 -20.51 7.58
CA LEU A 156 -11.87 -20.02 8.12
C LEU A 156 -12.08 -19.30 9.46
N ILE A 157 -11.25 -19.62 10.41
CA ILE A 157 -11.08 -18.90 11.67
C ILE A 157 -9.90 -17.95 11.49
N SER A 158 -10.16 -16.64 11.52
CA SER A 158 -9.14 -15.64 11.29
C SER A 158 -8.43 -15.17 12.56
N VAL A 159 -9.06 -15.37 13.71
CA VAL A 159 -8.52 -14.93 14.98
C VAL A 159 -7.82 -16.10 15.67
N PRO A 160 -6.60 -15.90 16.12
CA PRO A 160 -5.77 -16.97 16.61
C PRO A 160 -5.93 -17.25 18.08
N THR A 161 -5.42 -18.39 18.45
CA THR A 161 -5.25 -18.80 19.83
C THR A 161 -4.12 -18.05 20.51
N SER A 162 -4.42 -17.40 21.62
CA SER A 162 -3.39 -16.96 22.56
C SER A 162 -3.05 -18.06 23.56
N GLY A 163 -1.82 -18.06 24.04
CA GLY A 163 -1.38 -18.87 25.19
C GLY A 163 -1.04 -20.33 24.91
N LYS A 164 -1.14 -20.82 23.67
CA LYS A 164 -0.61 -22.10 23.27
C LYS A 164 0.53 -21.94 22.28
N LEU A 165 1.69 -22.39 22.65
CA LEU A 165 2.85 -22.43 21.77
C LEU A 165 2.53 -23.33 20.58
N TYR A 166 2.53 -22.75 19.37
CA TYR A 166 2.35 -23.47 18.11
C TYR A 166 1.12 -24.39 18.05
N GLY A 167 0.04 -24.00 18.75
CA GLY A 167 -1.26 -24.67 18.65
C GLY A 167 -2.02 -24.33 17.38
N ASP A 168 -3.14 -25.00 17.20
CA ASP A 168 -4.08 -24.66 16.14
C ASP A 168 -4.88 -23.38 16.46
N CYS A 169 -5.68 -22.89 15.53
CA CYS A 169 -6.45 -21.66 15.67
C CYS A 169 -7.73 -21.81 16.51
N GLN A 170 -7.98 -22.95 17.14
CA GLN A 170 -9.30 -23.25 17.68
C GLN A 170 -9.64 -22.63 19.02
N VAL A 171 -8.69 -22.02 19.71
CA VAL A 171 -8.93 -21.51 21.06
C VAL A 171 -8.33 -20.13 21.20
N SER A 172 -9.15 -19.11 21.25
CA SER A 172 -8.74 -17.81 21.72
C SER A 172 -9.16 -17.65 23.17
N THR A 173 -8.24 -17.20 23.99
CA THR A 173 -8.53 -16.88 25.40
C THR A 173 -8.31 -15.39 25.66
N HIS A 174 -7.99 -14.64 24.63
CA HIS A 174 -7.39 -13.33 24.86
C HIS A 174 -8.37 -12.16 24.82
N ASP A 175 -9.41 -12.23 24.02
CA ASP A 175 -10.38 -11.14 23.93
C ASP A 175 -11.72 -11.63 23.37
N VAL A 176 -12.60 -10.66 23.14
CA VAL A 176 -13.94 -10.86 22.57
C VAL A 176 -13.96 -11.44 21.17
N TYR A 177 -12.83 -11.50 20.49
CA TYR A 177 -12.70 -11.99 19.12
C TYR A 177 -12.32 -13.46 19.10
N ASP A 178 -13.10 -14.24 19.79
CA ASP A 178 -12.85 -15.68 19.85
C ASP A 178 -13.31 -16.36 18.57
N SER A 179 -12.41 -17.13 18.05
CA SER A 179 -12.42 -17.75 16.76
C SER A 179 -13.74 -18.35 16.29
N GLU A 180 -14.34 -19.26 17.03
CA GLU A 180 -15.61 -19.88 16.61
C GLU A 180 -16.85 -19.03 16.92
N SER A 181 -16.78 -18.10 17.85
CA SER A 181 -17.89 -17.21 18.19
C SER A 181 -17.92 -15.95 17.33
N GLN A 182 -16.81 -15.62 16.67
CA GLN A 182 -16.70 -14.39 15.90
C GLN A 182 -15.80 -14.57 14.66
N ILE A 183 -16.35 -15.14 13.61
CA ILE A 183 -15.70 -15.26 12.32
C ILE A 183 -15.74 -13.90 11.62
N GLN A 184 -14.63 -13.42 11.08
CA GLN A 184 -14.55 -12.17 10.31
C GLN A 184 -14.72 -12.48 8.82
N LEU A 185 -15.90 -12.16 8.25
CA LEU A 185 -16.25 -12.56 6.88
C LEU A 185 -15.44 -11.84 5.80
N ASP A 186 -15.02 -10.62 6.05
CA ASP A 186 -14.11 -9.86 5.18
C ASP A 186 -12.70 -10.48 5.15
N ILE A 187 -12.18 -10.91 6.30
CA ILE A 187 -10.88 -11.61 6.37
C ILE A 187 -10.96 -12.97 5.67
N VAL A 188 -12.05 -13.73 5.88
CA VAL A 188 -12.27 -14.99 5.14
C VAL A 188 -12.18 -14.75 3.63
N ALA A 189 -12.82 -13.71 3.13
CA ALA A 189 -12.82 -13.40 1.71
C ALA A 189 -11.43 -12.97 1.20
N GLN A 190 -10.69 -12.20 1.99
CA GLN A 190 -9.31 -11.83 1.65
C GLN A 190 -8.42 -13.06 1.54
N VAL A 191 -8.45 -13.95 2.55
CA VAL A 191 -7.66 -15.20 2.52
C VAL A 191 -8.13 -16.09 1.39
N GLY A 192 -9.44 -16.22 1.17
CA GLY A 192 -10.02 -17.01 0.10
C GLY A 192 -9.53 -16.58 -1.29
N LEU A 193 -9.47 -15.29 -1.54
CA LEU A 193 -8.93 -14.73 -2.77
C LEU A 193 -7.47 -15.13 -2.96
N GLU A 194 -6.63 -14.98 -1.94
CA GLU A 194 -5.22 -15.34 -2.03
C GLU A 194 -4.99 -16.86 -2.11
N MET A 195 -5.89 -17.67 -1.55
CA MET A 195 -5.85 -19.14 -1.70
C MET A 195 -6.14 -19.58 -3.14
N VAL A 196 -7.05 -18.88 -3.85
CA VAL A 196 -7.27 -19.12 -5.29
C VAL A 196 -6.00 -18.75 -6.07
N ARG A 197 -5.39 -17.60 -5.80
CA ARG A 197 -4.13 -17.19 -6.44
C ARG A 197 -2.99 -18.15 -6.14
N ALA A 198 -2.89 -18.66 -4.92
CA ALA A 198 -1.90 -19.68 -4.55
C ALA A 198 -2.12 -21.02 -5.28
N TYR A 199 -3.38 -21.42 -5.49
CA TYR A 199 -3.72 -22.55 -6.36
C TYR A 199 -3.30 -22.27 -7.82
N GLU A 200 -3.56 -21.10 -8.33
CA GLU A 200 -3.17 -20.74 -9.70
C GLU A 200 -1.65 -20.80 -9.91
N LEU A 201 -0.88 -20.43 -8.88
CA LEU A 201 0.58 -20.51 -8.91
C LEU A 201 1.08 -21.96 -8.88
N THR A 202 0.51 -22.80 -7.99
CA THR A 202 1.09 -24.09 -7.64
C THR A 202 0.36 -25.30 -8.17
N GLY A 203 -0.93 -25.15 -8.54
CA GLY A 203 -1.81 -26.25 -8.91
C GLY A 203 -2.37 -27.05 -7.72
N ASN A 204 -2.16 -26.61 -6.46
CA ASN A 204 -2.64 -27.33 -5.27
C ASN A 204 -4.16 -27.20 -5.12
N THR A 205 -4.87 -28.23 -5.53
CA THR A 205 -6.35 -28.28 -5.55
C THR A 205 -6.97 -28.23 -4.14
N ARG A 206 -6.26 -28.68 -3.08
CA ARG A 206 -6.76 -28.64 -1.71
C ARG A 206 -7.05 -27.20 -1.26
N TRP A 207 -6.21 -26.27 -1.63
CA TRP A 207 -6.39 -24.85 -1.31
C TRP A 207 -7.57 -24.24 -2.06
N TYR A 208 -7.72 -24.62 -3.31
CA TYR A 208 -8.85 -24.19 -4.15
C TYR A 208 -10.20 -24.74 -3.67
N GLU A 209 -10.24 -26.02 -3.27
CA GLU A 209 -11.46 -26.62 -2.70
C GLU A 209 -11.89 -25.92 -1.40
N ALA A 210 -10.95 -25.55 -0.54
CA ALA A 210 -11.25 -24.76 0.65
C ALA A 210 -11.83 -23.39 0.30
N ALA A 211 -11.23 -22.68 -0.66
CA ALA A 211 -11.74 -21.40 -1.12
C ALA A 211 -13.15 -21.51 -1.74
N LYS A 212 -13.42 -22.53 -2.56
CA LYS A 212 -14.77 -22.79 -3.08
C LYS A 212 -15.79 -22.97 -1.97
N HIS A 213 -15.44 -23.78 -0.98
CA HIS A 213 -16.31 -24.04 0.16
C HIS A 213 -16.65 -22.75 0.94
N TRP A 214 -15.67 -21.90 1.18
CA TRP A 214 -15.90 -20.59 1.83
C TRP A 214 -16.79 -19.68 0.97
N GLY A 215 -16.58 -19.66 -0.33
CA GLY A 215 -17.43 -18.91 -1.28
C GLY A 215 -18.88 -19.39 -1.26
N ASP A 216 -19.11 -20.70 -1.23
CA ASP A 216 -20.44 -21.30 -1.14
C ASP A 216 -21.14 -20.93 0.17
N LEU A 217 -20.43 -20.96 1.29
CA LEU A 217 -20.97 -20.56 2.59
C LEU A 217 -21.36 -19.06 2.61
N LEU A 218 -20.53 -18.20 2.05
CA LEU A 218 -20.84 -16.77 1.92
C LEU A 218 -22.06 -16.54 1.03
N ALA A 219 -22.18 -17.25 -0.09
CA ALA A 219 -23.33 -17.12 -0.99
C ALA A 219 -24.63 -17.64 -0.37
N ALA A 220 -24.58 -18.79 0.34
CA ALA A 220 -25.72 -19.41 0.99
C ALA A 220 -26.31 -18.56 2.13
N ASN A 221 -25.44 -17.96 2.94
CA ASN A 221 -25.80 -17.26 4.17
C ASN A 221 -26.00 -15.75 4.01
N ARG A 222 -25.90 -15.18 2.80
CA ARG A 222 -26.07 -13.75 2.60
C ARG A 222 -27.45 -13.25 3.02
N ASN A 223 -27.55 -12.02 3.48
CA ASN A 223 -28.80 -11.29 3.63
C ASN A 223 -29.44 -11.09 2.25
N ARG A 224 -30.76 -11.24 2.19
CA ARG A 224 -31.53 -11.13 0.94
C ARG A 224 -32.28 -9.82 0.78
N ASP A 225 -32.27 -8.96 1.79
CA ASP A 225 -32.84 -7.62 1.68
C ASP A 225 -31.91 -6.75 0.79
N PRO A 226 -32.37 -6.24 -0.35
CA PRO A 226 -31.53 -5.46 -1.26
C PRO A 226 -31.12 -4.09 -0.71
N LYS A 227 -31.74 -3.64 0.40
CA LYS A 227 -31.42 -2.36 1.05
C LYS A 227 -30.41 -2.52 2.19
N ALA A 228 -30.17 -3.73 2.63
CA ALA A 228 -29.19 -4.04 3.66
C ALA A 228 -27.93 -4.63 3.05
N ALA A 229 -26.80 -4.50 3.79
CA ALA A 229 -25.57 -5.15 3.37
C ALA A 229 -25.78 -6.67 3.24
N PRO A 230 -25.32 -7.31 2.15
CA PRO A 230 -25.48 -8.76 1.98
C PRO A 230 -24.80 -9.57 3.08
N TRP A 231 -23.74 -9.03 3.70
CA TRP A 231 -23.02 -9.67 4.79
C TRP A 231 -22.79 -8.70 5.93
N GLY A 232 -22.87 -9.21 7.16
CA GLY A 232 -22.30 -8.55 8.33
C GLY A 232 -20.77 -8.69 8.35
N ARG A 233 -20.08 -7.94 9.16
CA ARG A 233 -18.65 -8.12 9.34
C ARG A 233 -18.30 -9.45 10.00
N TYR A 234 -19.11 -9.83 10.99
CA TYR A 234 -18.89 -11.00 11.80
C TYR A 234 -20.00 -12.03 11.62
N ALA A 235 -19.66 -13.27 11.86
CA ALA A 235 -20.60 -14.36 11.94
C ALA A 235 -20.31 -15.23 13.17
N ASN A 236 -21.36 -15.70 13.84
CA ASN A 236 -21.28 -16.64 14.94
C ASN A 236 -21.90 -17.99 14.57
N ASN A 237 -22.01 -18.89 15.53
CA ASN A 237 -22.51 -20.24 15.32
C ASN A 237 -24.00 -20.34 14.89
N ALA A 238 -24.76 -19.25 14.79
CA ALA A 238 -26.16 -19.28 14.37
C ALA A 238 -26.37 -19.22 12.84
N GLY A 239 -25.35 -19.46 12.04
CA GLY A 239 -25.44 -19.45 10.58
C GLY A 239 -25.82 -18.09 10.04
N SER A 240 -26.76 -18.02 9.07
CA SER A 240 -27.20 -16.74 8.47
C SER A 240 -27.85 -15.78 9.47
N ASN A 241 -28.45 -16.28 10.52
CA ASN A 241 -29.01 -15.45 11.60
C ASN A 241 -27.96 -14.94 12.58
N GLY A 242 -26.75 -15.46 12.49
CA GLY A 242 -25.64 -15.08 13.36
C GLY A 242 -24.72 -14.00 12.79
N MET A 243 -25.03 -13.45 11.63
CA MET A 243 -24.28 -12.31 11.10
C MET A 243 -24.61 -11.04 11.88
N TYR A 244 -23.57 -10.29 12.24
CA TYR A 244 -23.68 -9.04 12.98
C TYR A 244 -22.53 -8.09 12.64
N GLY A 245 -22.55 -6.89 13.23
CA GLY A 245 -21.60 -5.84 12.89
C GLY A 245 -21.92 -5.14 11.56
N VAL A 246 -21.48 -3.94 11.43
CA VAL A 246 -21.70 -3.14 10.22
C VAL A 246 -20.72 -3.62 9.14
N GLN A 247 -21.25 -3.96 7.97
CA GLN A 247 -20.44 -4.26 6.80
C GLN A 247 -20.74 -3.23 5.71
N THR A 248 -19.75 -2.49 5.31
CA THR A 248 -19.84 -1.41 4.33
C THR A 248 -18.92 -1.69 3.15
N GLY A 249 -17.80 -1.03 3.07
CA GLY A 249 -16.79 -1.27 2.03
C GLY A 249 -16.28 -2.70 1.98
N GLY A 250 -16.32 -3.45 3.08
CA GLY A 250 -15.99 -4.87 3.14
C GLY A 250 -16.82 -5.76 2.21
N VAL A 251 -18.01 -5.31 1.80
CA VAL A 251 -18.77 -5.97 0.73
C VAL A 251 -17.99 -6.05 -0.58
N ALA A 252 -17.12 -5.07 -0.85
CA ALA A 252 -16.23 -5.10 -2.01
C ALA A 252 -15.21 -6.25 -1.94
N ILE A 253 -14.69 -6.53 -0.76
CA ILE A 253 -13.73 -7.62 -0.50
C ILE A 253 -14.38 -8.97 -0.83
N ILE A 254 -15.59 -9.20 -0.29
CA ILE A 254 -16.32 -10.45 -0.52
C ILE A 254 -16.69 -10.58 -2.00
N SER A 255 -17.15 -9.50 -2.63
CA SER A 255 -17.46 -9.51 -4.07
C SER A 255 -16.24 -9.81 -4.93
N ALA A 256 -15.07 -9.27 -4.59
CA ALA A 256 -13.82 -9.55 -5.29
C ALA A 256 -13.42 -11.04 -5.17
N PHE A 257 -13.56 -11.61 -4.00
CA PHE A 257 -13.30 -13.04 -3.80
C PHE A 257 -14.22 -13.93 -4.62
N LEU A 258 -15.54 -13.62 -4.66
CA LEU A 258 -16.49 -14.36 -5.49
C LEU A 258 -16.18 -14.20 -6.99
N ASP A 259 -15.78 -13.01 -7.43
CA ASP A 259 -15.34 -12.78 -8.81
C ASP A 259 -14.10 -13.63 -9.16
N GLU A 260 -13.16 -13.78 -8.23
CA GLU A 260 -11.96 -14.60 -8.46
C GLU A 260 -12.30 -16.08 -8.60
N LEU A 261 -13.20 -16.61 -7.76
CA LEU A 261 -13.71 -17.97 -7.94
C LEU A 261 -14.43 -18.17 -9.27
N MET A 262 -15.28 -17.21 -9.68
CA MET A 262 -15.99 -17.29 -10.95
C MET A 262 -15.05 -17.18 -12.16
N ARG A 263 -13.97 -16.45 -12.05
CA ARG A 263 -12.94 -16.35 -13.07
C ARG A 263 -12.27 -17.70 -13.35
N THR A 264 -12.08 -18.54 -12.34
CA THR A 264 -11.57 -19.92 -12.50
C THR A 264 -12.64 -20.89 -12.99
N GLY A 265 -13.85 -20.41 -13.27
CA GLY A 265 -14.97 -21.22 -13.78
C GLY A 265 -15.94 -21.75 -12.72
N TYR A 266 -15.66 -21.54 -11.42
CA TYR A 266 -16.52 -22.00 -10.35
C TYR A 266 -17.62 -20.98 -10.03
N ARG A 267 -18.90 -21.41 -10.07
CA ARG A 267 -20.06 -20.53 -9.88
C ARG A 267 -20.96 -20.94 -8.71
N GLY A 268 -20.61 -22.00 -7.99
CA GLY A 268 -21.47 -22.61 -6.99
C GLY A 268 -22.68 -23.34 -7.59
N GLN A 269 -23.43 -24.03 -6.75
CA GLN A 269 -24.66 -24.67 -7.16
C GLN A 269 -25.67 -23.59 -7.66
N ASP A 270 -26.32 -23.85 -8.79
CA ASP A 270 -27.33 -22.96 -9.40
C ASP A 270 -26.85 -21.52 -9.60
N ASN A 271 -25.56 -21.31 -9.87
CA ASN A 271 -24.93 -20.02 -9.98
C ASN A 271 -25.03 -19.14 -8.70
N ALA A 272 -25.02 -19.75 -7.50
CA ALA A 272 -25.19 -19.05 -6.23
C ALA A 272 -24.17 -17.92 -6.02
N LEU A 273 -22.89 -18.11 -6.46
CA LEU A 273 -21.85 -17.10 -6.36
C LEU A 273 -22.16 -15.88 -7.23
N VAL A 274 -22.70 -16.08 -8.43
CA VAL A 274 -23.11 -14.98 -9.33
C VAL A 274 -24.18 -14.12 -8.66
N VAL A 275 -25.21 -14.75 -8.11
CA VAL A 275 -26.31 -14.04 -7.43
C VAL A 275 -25.80 -13.30 -6.20
N ALA A 276 -24.90 -13.89 -5.43
CA ALA A 276 -24.33 -13.27 -4.23
C ALA A 276 -23.43 -12.08 -4.56
N ARG A 277 -22.54 -12.24 -5.55
CA ARG A 277 -21.69 -11.17 -6.05
C ARG A 277 -22.50 -9.99 -6.61
N ASP A 278 -23.55 -10.28 -7.39
CA ASP A 278 -24.41 -9.23 -7.98
C ASP A 278 -25.17 -8.45 -6.90
N ALA A 279 -25.58 -9.11 -5.81
CA ALA A 279 -26.14 -8.43 -4.66
C ALA A 279 -25.13 -7.47 -4.00
N GLY A 280 -23.87 -7.90 -3.83
CA GLY A 280 -22.78 -7.03 -3.34
C GLY A 280 -22.54 -5.82 -4.21
N ARG A 281 -22.45 -6.02 -5.53
CA ARG A 281 -22.28 -4.94 -6.51
C ARG A 281 -23.44 -3.93 -6.48
N ALA A 282 -24.67 -4.43 -6.43
CA ALA A 282 -25.84 -3.59 -6.38
C ALA A 282 -25.85 -2.76 -5.08
N TYR A 283 -25.52 -3.36 -3.94
CA TYR A 283 -25.44 -2.65 -2.68
C TYR A 283 -24.40 -1.53 -2.71
N LEU A 284 -23.21 -1.80 -3.24
CA LEU A 284 -22.17 -0.77 -3.41
C LEU A 284 -22.65 0.37 -4.31
N ARG A 285 -23.22 0.04 -5.49
CA ARG A 285 -23.63 1.04 -6.49
C ARG A 285 -24.85 1.85 -6.06
N ASP A 286 -25.87 1.19 -5.51
CA ASP A 286 -27.21 1.77 -5.35
C ASP A 286 -27.45 2.29 -3.92
N VAL A 287 -26.69 1.78 -2.93
CA VAL A 287 -26.86 2.16 -1.51
C VAL A 287 -25.70 3.00 -0.98
N LEU A 288 -24.44 2.55 -1.18
CA LEU A 288 -23.28 3.23 -0.59
C LEU A 288 -22.81 4.44 -1.40
N LEU A 289 -22.51 4.25 -2.68
CA LEU A 289 -21.93 5.30 -3.52
C LEU A 289 -22.82 6.55 -3.69
N PRO A 290 -24.17 6.48 -3.74
CA PRO A 290 -24.98 7.68 -3.85
C PRO A 290 -24.93 8.61 -2.64
N VAL A 291 -24.55 8.12 -1.47
CA VAL A 291 -24.60 8.87 -0.21
C VAL A 291 -23.24 9.21 0.37
N TRP A 292 -22.15 8.83 -0.28
CA TRP A 292 -20.79 9.06 0.25
C TRP A 292 -20.45 10.54 0.45
N THR A 293 -21.07 11.45 -0.33
CA THR A 293 -20.88 12.89 -0.21
C THR A 293 -21.72 13.53 0.89
N LEU A 294 -22.68 12.81 1.47
CA LEU A 294 -23.57 13.37 2.50
C LEU A 294 -22.81 13.42 3.83
N ALA A 295 -22.84 14.57 4.50
CA ALA A 295 -22.08 14.80 5.73
C ALA A 295 -22.42 13.83 6.86
N ASP A 296 -23.68 13.41 6.97
CA ASP A 296 -24.16 12.48 7.98
C ASP A 296 -23.86 10.99 7.67
N THR A 297 -23.47 10.69 6.45
CA THR A 297 -23.13 9.32 6.04
C THR A 297 -21.64 9.03 6.10
N TRP A 298 -20.80 10.05 6.30
CA TRP A 298 -19.39 9.87 6.48
C TRP A 298 -19.11 8.93 7.64
N GLY A 299 -18.30 7.91 7.42
CA GLY A 299 -17.97 6.92 8.42
C GLY A 299 -19.07 5.91 8.78
N ARG A 300 -20.17 5.88 8.02
CA ARG A 300 -21.13 4.79 8.12
C ARG A 300 -21.11 3.89 6.91
N ASN A 301 -20.87 4.44 5.75
CA ASN A 301 -21.02 3.73 4.48
C ASN A 301 -19.71 3.20 3.90
N TYR A 302 -18.57 3.79 4.30
CA TYR A 302 -17.22 3.37 3.85
C TYR A 302 -16.35 2.83 4.97
N TRP A 303 -16.96 2.64 6.15
CA TRP A 303 -16.26 2.26 7.35
C TRP A 303 -16.38 0.79 7.63
N ASP A 304 -15.44 0.37 8.36
CA ASP A 304 -15.37 -0.89 8.98
C ASP A 304 -15.67 -0.79 10.49
N TRP A 305 -15.86 -1.90 11.14
CA TRP A 305 -16.00 -2.04 12.57
C TRP A 305 -17.24 -1.40 13.21
N GLU A 306 -17.35 -1.61 14.47
CA GLU A 306 -18.49 -1.26 15.35
C GLU A 306 -18.64 0.24 15.56
N CYS A 307 -17.57 0.98 15.31
CA CYS A 307 -17.61 2.44 15.33
C CYS A 307 -17.47 2.99 13.91
N PRO A 308 -17.90 4.20 13.66
CA PRO A 308 -17.79 4.83 12.35
C PRO A 308 -16.33 5.26 12.12
N VAL A 309 -15.45 4.32 11.85
CA VAL A 309 -14.03 4.51 11.56
C VAL A 309 -13.69 4.10 10.16
N GLN A 310 -12.81 4.80 9.52
CA GLN A 310 -12.30 4.49 8.19
C GLN A 310 -11.07 3.60 8.31
N ASP A 311 -11.16 2.47 7.66
CA ASP A 311 -10.11 1.47 7.66
C ASP A 311 -9.36 1.50 6.34
N ILE A 312 -8.04 1.44 6.42
CA ILE A 312 -7.16 1.52 5.27
C ILE A 312 -7.31 0.31 4.35
N ILE A 313 -7.51 -0.88 4.88
CA ILE A 313 -7.64 -2.11 4.12
C ILE A 313 -8.99 -2.15 3.42
N ILE A 314 -10.06 -1.76 4.11
CA ILE A 314 -11.39 -1.67 3.51
C ILE A 314 -11.40 -0.63 2.38
N THR A 315 -10.73 0.50 2.59
CA THR A 315 -10.59 1.54 1.56
C THR A 315 -9.82 1.02 0.35
N ASP A 316 -8.71 0.29 0.56
CA ASP A 316 -7.94 -0.34 -0.51
C ASP A 316 -8.81 -1.25 -1.38
N TYR A 317 -9.53 -2.18 -0.77
CA TYR A 317 -10.37 -3.11 -1.52
C TYR A 317 -11.57 -2.45 -2.19
N ALA A 318 -12.20 -1.47 -1.56
CA ALA A 318 -13.31 -0.74 -2.17
C ALA A 318 -12.86 -0.02 -3.45
N VAL A 319 -11.73 0.69 -3.39
CA VAL A 319 -11.13 1.36 -4.55
C VAL A 319 -10.71 0.36 -5.62
N ARG A 320 -10.02 -0.71 -5.23
CA ARG A 320 -9.59 -1.77 -6.14
C ARG A 320 -10.75 -2.37 -6.89
N TYR A 321 -11.84 -2.68 -6.18
CA TYR A 321 -13.02 -3.29 -6.76
C TYR A 321 -13.71 -2.40 -7.80
N LEU A 322 -13.81 -1.09 -7.54
CA LEU A 322 -14.35 -0.14 -8.50
C LEU A 322 -13.45 -0.06 -9.76
N LEU A 323 -12.13 -0.04 -9.57
CA LEU A 323 -11.16 -0.01 -10.66
C LEU A 323 -11.15 -1.30 -11.49
N ASP A 324 -11.42 -2.44 -10.87
CA ASP A 324 -11.52 -3.74 -11.59
C ASP A 324 -12.84 -3.89 -12.35
N ASN A 325 -13.88 -3.12 -11.98
CA ASN A 325 -15.24 -3.26 -12.51
C ASN A 325 -15.80 -1.96 -13.11
N LYS A 326 -14.97 -1.21 -13.85
CA LYS A 326 -15.29 0.11 -14.41
C LYS A 326 -16.55 0.10 -15.29
N ASP A 327 -16.78 -0.98 -16.04
CA ASP A 327 -17.97 -1.10 -16.89
C ASP A 327 -19.26 -1.16 -16.07
N TYR A 328 -19.19 -1.68 -14.85
CA TYR A 328 -20.33 -1.72 -13.93
C TYR A 328 -20.48 -0.42 -13.14
N PHE A 329 -19.39 0.22 -12.76
CA PHE A 329 -19.34 1.47 -11.99
C PHE A 329 -19.04 2.65 -12.90
N ALA A 330 -20.01 3.11 -13.67
CA ALA A 330 -19.81 4.13 -14.71
C ALA A 330 -19.18 5.44 -14.20
N ASN A 331 -19.40 5.80 -12.90
CA ASN A 331 -18.84 7.00 -12.30
C ASN A 331 -17.50 6.73 -11.55
N TRP A 332 -16.83 5.63 -11.84
CA TRP A 332 -15.67 5.15 -11.10
C TRP A 332 -14.57 6.21 -10.89
N LYS A 333 -14.33 7.08 -11.89
CA LYS A 333 -13.29 8.11 -11.79
C LYS A 333 -13.52 9.05 -10.61
N ASN A 334 -14.74 9.55 -10.47
CA ASN A 334 -15.09 10.45 -9.40
C ASN A 334 -15.23 9.70 -8.06
N ASP A 335 -15.89 8.55 -8.07
CA ASP A 335 -16.11 7.78 -6.85
C ASP A 335 -14.80 7.32 -6.21
N VAL A 336 -13.86 6.78 -6.99
CA VAL A 336 -12.53 6.38 -6.51
C VAL A 336 -11.75 7.56 -5.98
N ARG A 337 -11.68 8.66 -6.73
CA ARG A 337 -10.99 9.87 -6.27
C ARG A 337 -11.57 10.36 -4.94
N ASN A 338 -12.88 10.38 -4.86
CA ASN A 338 -13.58 10.88 -3.68
C ASN A 338 -13.38 9.98 -2.46
N ILE A 339 -13.36 8.66 -2.63
CA ILE A 339 -13.04 7.72 -1.55
C ILE A 339 -11.61 7.92 -1.08
N LEU A 340 -10.64 8.00 -1.99
CA LEU A 340 -9.24 8.25 -1.66
C LEU A 340 -9.05 9.61 -0.99
N GLY A 341 -9.70 10.65 -1.51
CA GLY A 341 -9.66 12.00 -0.94
C GLY A 341 -10.32 12.07 0.43
N MET A 342 -11.43 11.39 0.61
CA MET A 342 -12.10 11.29 1.91
C MET A 342 -11.19 10.60 2.95
N PHE A 343 -10.50 9.54 2.57
CA PHE A 343 -9.53 8.89 3.45
C PHE A 343 -8.40 9.84 3.84
N LEU A 344 -7.75 10.50 2.89
CA LEU A 344 -6.72 11.50 3.16
C LEU A 344 -7.22 12.60 4.10
N ASN A 345 -8.41 13.10 3.85
CA ASN A 345 -9.00 14.17 4.65
C ASN A 345 -9.26 13.76 6.11
N HIS A 346 -9.68 12.53 6.34
CA HIS A 346 -10.08 12.07 7.67
C HIS A 346 -8.96 11.41 8.46
N THR A 347 -8.00 10.82 7.79
CA THR A 347 -7.01 9.96 8.45
C THR A 347 -5.58 10.41 8.23
N SER A 348 -5.29 11.22 7.20
CA SER A 348 -3.90 11.60 6.95
C SER A 348 -3.34 12.49 8.05
N ALA A 349 -2.10 12.25 8.40
CA ALA A 349 -1.29 13.18 9.15
C ALA A 349 -0.91 14.37 8.25
N SER A 350 -0.71 15.52 8.88
CA SER A 350 -0.26 16.72 8.18
C SER A 350 1.07 16.46 7.46
N PRO A 351 1.18 16.75 6.17
CA PRO A 351 2.45 16.75 5.48
C PRO A 351 3.29 17.98 5.78
N ALA A 352 2.83 18.90 6.64
CA ALA A 352 3.49 20.15 6.92
C ALA A 352 4.70 19.99 7.83
N SER A 353 5.46 21.05 7.92
CA SER A 353 6.86 21.07 8.22
C SER A 353 7.25 21.31 9.68
N ASN A 354 6.35 21.55 10.60
CA ASN A 354 6.68 22.12 11.91
C ASN A 354 7.25 21.13 12.94
N GLY A 355 8.34 20.48 12.61
CA GLY A 355 8.93 19.47 13.47
C GLY A 355 8.13 18.18 13.51
N ASP A 356 6.99 18.19 12.90
CA ASP A 356 6.16 17.07 12.67
C ASP A 356 6.49 16.49 11.33
N VAL A 357 7.62 16.02 10.95
CA VAL A 357 7.46 14.70 11.05
C VAL A 357 7.64 13.96 9.75
N PHE A 358 6.97 14.33 8.66
CA PHE A 358 7.01 13.54 7.43
C PHE A 358 7.54 14.32 6.22
N HIS A 359 7.99 15.55 6.41
CA HIS A 359 8.72 16.35 5.40
C HIS A 359 8.08 16.33 4.01
N GLY A 360 6.76 16.53 3.95
CA GLY A 360 5.99 16.52 2.71
C GLY A 360 5.49 15.15 2.26
N ALA A 361 5.80 14.07 2.97
CA ALA A 361 5.16 12.78 2.74
C ALA A 361 3.73 12.76 3.29
N TRP A 362 2.85 12.04 2.58
CA TRP A 362 1.52 11.72 3.08
C TRP A 362 1.55 10.44 3.90
N ALA A 363 0.99 10.50 5.10
CA ALA A 363 0.92 9.38 6.00
C ALA A 363 -0.44 9.35 6.71
N TYR A 364 -0.89 8.19 7.12
CA TYR A 364 -2.20 8.00 7.72
C TYR A 364 -2.18 6.82 8.69
N PRO A 365 -3.00 6.85 9.76
CA PRO A 365 -3.12 5.75 10.71
C PRO A 365 -3.83 4.55 10.07
N GLU A 366 -3.88 3.46 10.81
CA GLU A 366 -4.63 2.27 10.39
C GLU A 366 -6.10 2.60 10.16
N SER A 367 -6.69 3.35 11.08
CA SER A 367 -8.07 3.82 10.96
C SER A 367 -8.26 5.20 11.57
N SER A 368 -9.38 5.82 11.25
CA SER A 368 -9.72 7.17 11.74
C SER A 368 -10.12 7.24 13.21
N GLY A 369 -10.33 6.13 13.86
CA GLY A 369 -10.88 6.10 15.23
C GLY A 369 -10.15 5.21 16.23
N CYS A 370 -9.11 4.49 15.80
CA CYS A 370 -8.33 3.65 16.70
C CYS A 370 -6.83 3.81 16.51
N CYS A 371 -6.11 3.13 17.34
CA CYS A 371 -4.70 2.78 17.17
C CYS A 371 -3.70 3.91 17.34
N GLY A 372 -4.09 4.97 18.01
CA GLY A 372 -3.19 5.99 18.54
C GLY A 372 -2.63 6.94 17.48
N ARG A 373 -1.42 7.41 17.74
CA ARG A 373 -0.71 8.37 16.89
C ARG A 373 0.14 7.71 15.83
N SER A 374 0.42 6.42 15.98
CA SER A 374 1.25 5.69 15.04
C SER A 374 0.53 5.55 13.71
N LEU A 375 1.28 5.69 12.64
CA LEU A 375 0.79 5.54 11.28
C LEU A 375 1.03 4.10 10.84
N TRP A 376 0.00 3.30 10.92
CA TRP A 376 0.05 1.85 10.72
C TRP A 376 -0.08 1.49 9.25
N TYR A 377 0.68 0.51 8.78
CA TYR A 377 0.71 0.06 7.36
C TYR A 377 0.76 1.22 6.38
N ALA A 378 0.62 2.37 6.93
CA ALA A 378 0.24 3.57 6.30
C ALA A 378 1.13 3.98 5.17
N PRO A 379 2.44 3.89 5.30
CA PRO A 379 3.28 4.29 4.19
C PRO A 379 2.97 3.51 2.93
N MET A 380 2.46 2.29 3.04
CA MET A 380 2.37 1.34 1.93
C MET A 380 0.96 1.10 1.42
N ALA A 381 -0.02 0.98 2.32
CA ALA A 381 -1.29 0.32 2.02
C ALA A 381 -2.10 0.95 0.88
N LEU A 382 -2.31 2.26 0.86
CA LEU A 382 -3.08 2.90 -0.20
C LEU A 382 -2.24 3.43 -1.36
N ALA A 383 -0.91 3.47 -1.22
CA ALA A 383 -0.02 4.03 -2.23
C ALA A 383 -0.19 3.32 -3.59
N GLY A 384 -0.39 2.01 -3.59
CA GLY A 384 -0.67 1.24 -4.80
C GLY A 384 -1.96 1.66 -5.51
N GLN A 385 -3.02 1.97 -4.77
CA GLN A 385 -4.30 2.39 -5.34
C GLN A 385 -4.27 3.84 -5.82
N PHE A 386 -3.59 4.73 -5.10
CA PHE A 386 -3.30 6.06 -5.61
C PHE A 386 -2.51 6.01 -6.92
N ALA A 387 -1.49 5.16 -7.00
CA ALA A 387 -0.69 4.98 -8.21
C ALA A 387 -1.54 4.45 -9.37
N ARG A 388 -2.35 3.41 -9.12
CA ARG A 388 -3.25 2.83 -10.10
C ARG A 388 -4.26 3.87 -10.61
N TYR A 389 -4.94 4.55 -9.72
CA TYR A 389 -5.88 5.61 -10.10
C TYR A 389 -5.17 6.73 -10.87
N GLY A 390 -3.97 7.11 -10.44
CA GLY A 390 -3.13 8.10 -11.13
C GLY A 390 -2.84 7.75 -12.59
N VAL A 391 -2.61 6.47 -12.88
CA VAL A 391 -2.38 5.97 -14.24
C VAL A 391 -3.68 5.85 -15.02
N GLU A 392 -4.70 5.20 -14.46
CA GLU A 392 -5.93 4.86 -15.18
C GLU A 392 -6.88 6.05 -15.37
N ALA A 393 -6.86 7.03 -14.48
CA ALA A 393 -7.62 8.27 -14.57
C ALA A 393 -6.82 9.46 -15.10
N ASP A 394 -5.52 9.28 -15.38
CA ASP A 394 -4.56 10.33 -15.74
C ASP A 394 -4.51 11.47 -14.71
N SER A 395 -4.33 11.12 -13.44
CA SER A 395 -4.30 12.06 -12.32
C SER A 395 -2.89 12.26 -11.78
N GLU A 396 -2.30 13.41 -12.06
CA GLU A 396 -0.98 13.78 -11.55
C GLU A 396 -0.98 13.87 -10.02
N TRP A 397 -2.04 14.44 -9.44
CA TRP A 397 -2.23 14.48 -7.99
C TRP A 397 -2.13 13.09 -7.34
N ALA A 398 -2.79 12.09 -7.91
CA ALA A 398 -2.79 10.74 -7.34
C ALA A 398 -1.43 10.06 -7.52
N ARG A 399 -0.77 10.24 -8.67
CA ARG A 399 0.60 9.72 -8.88
C ARG A 399 1.58 10.29 -7.86
N GLU A 400 1.48 11.59 -7.59
CA GLU A 400 2.37 12.25 -6.63
C GLU A 400 2.03 11.88 -5.18
N SER A 401 0.75 11.74 -4.83
CA SER A 401 0.32 11.25 -3.51
C SER A 401 0.86 9.84 -3.26
N ALA A 402 0.79 8.96 -4.26
CA ALA A 402 1.36 7.62 -4.21
C ALA A 402 2.87 7.66 -3.96
N ARG A 403 3.60 8.49 -4.73
CA ARG A 403 5.04 8.63 -4.61
C ARG A 403 5.45 9.08 -3.22
N ARG A 404 4.82 10.12 -2.69
CA ARG A 404 5.15 10.68 -1.38
C ARG A 404 4.76 9.79 -0.22
N SER A 405 3.71 9.00 -0.34
CA SER A 405 3.34 8.02 0.68
C SER A 405 4.34 6.87 0.74
N GLN A 406 4.72 6.33 -0.41
CA GLN A 406 5.58 5.14 -0.46
C GLN A 406 7.00 5.38 0.06
N ILE A 407 7.49 6.61 -0.02
CA ILE A 407 8.81 6.97 0.52
C ILE A 407 8.96 6.50 1.97
N LEU A 408 7.91 6.61 2.78
CA LEU A 408 7.93 6.24 4.19
C LEU A 408 8.20 4.75 4.40
N ALA A 409 7.86 3.89 3.42
CA ALA A 409 8.19 2.48 3.46
C ALA A 409 9.70 2.18 3.44
N THR A 410 10.53 3.15 3.08
CA THR A 410 11.98 3.00 3.16
C THR A 410 12.53 3.30 4.55
N TYR A 411 11.73 3.91 5.42
CA TYR A 411 12.12 4.30 6.79
C TYR A 411 11.72 3.29 7.86
N ASP A 412 10.85 2.33 7.58
CA ASP A 412 10.39 1.37 8.57
C ASP A 412 11.36 0.21 8.86
N PRO A 413 12.26 -0.25 7.95
CA PRO A 413 13.22 -1.31 8.26
C PRO A 413 14.64 -0.81 8.47
N LEU A 414 15.41 -1.55 9.25
CA LEU A 414 16.87 -1.46 9.30
C LEU A 414 17.50 -2.48 8.34
N PRO A 415 18.78 -2.31 7.97
CA PRO A 415 19.52 -3.27 7.13
C PRO A 415 19.58 -4.69 7.69
N THR A 416 19.42 -4.86 9.01
CA THR A 416 19.29 -6.16 9.68
C THR A 416 17.97 -6.86 9.40
N GLY A 417 17.00 -6.17 8.79
CA GLY A 417 15.64 -6.65 8.57
C GLY A 417 14.71 -6.41 9.76
N GLN A 418 15.18 -5.73 10.82
CA GLN A 418 14.31 -5.28 11.89
C GLN A 418 13.35 -4.24 11.32
N SER A 419 12.06 -4.48 11.47
CA SER A 419 11.00 -3.63 10.93
C SER A 419 9.80 -3.67 11.85
N MET A 420 9.05 -2.60 11.81
CA MET A 420 7.83 -2.40 12.57
C MET A 420 6.69 -2.04 11.64
N ASP A 421 5.49 -2.09 12.15
CA ASP A 421 4.28 -1.82 11.39
C ASP A 421 3.85 -0.35 11.40
N ALA A 422 4.60 0.51 12.10
CA ALA A 422 4.22 1.91 12.23
C ALA A 422 5.40 2.88 12.24
N ILE A 423 5.13 4.11 11.84
CA ILE A 423 6.03 5.27 11.98
C ILE A 423 5.31 6.34 12.77
N ASP A 424 5.94 6.81 13.83
CA ASP A 424 5.49 7.93 14.64
C ASP A 424 6.13 9.25 14.22
N GLY A 425 5.63 10.32 14.81
CA GLY A 425 6.22 11.63 14.73
C GLY A 425 7.71 11.64 15.04
N GLY A 426 8.48 12.48 14.30
CA GLY A 426 9.92 12.49 14.39
C GLY A 426 10.60 11.30 13.71
N MET A 427 9.91 10.59 12.83
CA MET A 427 10.42 9.42 12.11
C MET A 427 10.84 8.28 13.05
N ILE A 428 10.12 8.11 14.13
CA ILE A 428 10.35 7.02 15.09
C ILE A 428 9.59 5.80 14.61
N VAL A 429 10.31 4.73 14.32
CA VAL A 429 9.71 3.46 13.92
C VAL A 429 9.30 2.69 15.16
N ASN A 430 8.06 2.29 15.21
CA ASN A 430 7.49 1.52 16.30
C ASN A 430 6.41 0.56 15.81
N GLY A 431 5.77 -0.14 16.72
CA GLY A 431 4.67 -1.04 16.46
C GLY A 431 4.76 -2.26 17.35
N THR A 432 3.61 -2.81 17.65
CA THR A 432 3.51 -3.99 18.51
C THR A 432 2.59 -5.05 17.94
N TRP A 433 1.78 -4.69 16.97
CA TRP A 433 0.72 -5.57 16.48
C TRP A 433 1.24 -6.58 15.46
N PHE A 434 1.74 -6.11 14.32
CA PHE A 434 2.36 -6.98 13.34
C PHE A 434 3.87 -6.79 13.34
N LYS A 435 4.57 -7.52 14.17
CA LYS A 435 6.04 -7.53 14.11
C LYS A 435 6.60 -8.20 12.86
N ILE A 436 5.72 -8.63 11.96
CA ILE A 436 6.03 -9.09 10.61
C ILE A 436 5.47 -8.06 9.61
N ALA A 437 5.96 -6.85 9.64
CA ALA A 437 5.63 -5.84 8.61
C ALA A 437 6.23 -6.18 7.22
N HIS A 438 7.13 -7.17 7.15
CA HIS A 438 7.79 -7.57 5.91
C HIS A 438 6.83 -8.11 4.83
N PRO A 439 5.87 -9.02 5.12
CA PRO A 439 4.93 -9.47 4.10
C PRO A 439 4.07 -8.33 3.54
N MET A 440 3.72 -7.34 4.36
CA MET A 440 2.99 -6.17 3.88
C MET A 440 3.82 -5.34 2.91
N ALA A 441 5.12 -5.19 3.15
CA ALA A 441 6.01 -4.53 2.21
C ALA A 441 6.06 -5.26 0.87
N LEU A 442 6.12 -6.59 0.88
CA LEU A 442 6.05 -7.37 -0.36
C LEU A 442 4.74 -7.11 -1.12
N ALA A 443 3.59 -7.15 -0.45
CA ALA A 443 2.30 -6.97 -1.09
C ALA A 443 2.11 -5.54 -1.62
N TYR A 444 2.32 -4.53 -0.78
CA TYR A 444 1.95 -3.15 -1.10
C TYR A 444 3.03 -2.38 -1.88
N VAL A 445 4.31 -2.58 -1.56
CA VAL A 445 5.39 -1.92 -2.31
C VAL A 445 5.45 -2.47 -3.74
N LEU A 446 5.37 -3.80 -3.91
CA LEU A 446 5.32 -4.41 -5.25
C LEU A 446 4.10 -3.97 -6.05
N MET A 447 2.93 -3.80 -5.43
CA MET A 447 1.74 -3.29 -6.11
C MET A 447 2.01 -1.90 -6.70
N GLN A 448 2.56 -0.98 -5.93
CA GLN A 448 2.87 0.34 -6.44
C GLN A 448 4.00 0.32 -7.47
N MET A 449 5.05 -0.46 -7.25
CA MET A 449 6.12 -0.65 -8.25
C MET A 449 5.55 -1.10 -9.60
N GLY A 450 4.51 -1.93 -9.59
CA GLY A 450 3.81 -2.37 -10.79
C GLY A 450 3.03 -1.27 -11.51
N TRP A 451 2.60 -0.21 -10.82
CA TRP A 451 1.88 0.93 -11.41
C TRP A 451 2.75 2.13 -11.71
N GLN A 452 3.91 2.25 -11.07
CA GLN A 452 4.91 3.30 -11.31
C GLN A 452 6.31 2.70 -11.53
N PRO A 453 6.45 1.73 -12.46
CA PRO A 453 7.69 0.95 -12.60
C PRO A 453 8.89 1.77 -13.07
N GLU A 454 8.66 2.84 -13.84
CA GLU A 454 9.71 3.76 -14.27
C GLU A 454 10.32 4.57 -13.12
N LEU A 455 9.54 4.78 -12.07
CA LEU A 455 9.93 5.56 -10.90
C LEU A 455 10.53 4.68 -9.79
N LEU A 456 9.90 3.55 -9.52
CA LEU A 456 10.19 2.72 -8.36
C LEU A 456 10.99 1.46 -8.67
N GLY A 457 11.09 1.06 -9.93
CA GLY A 457 11.84 -0.14 -10.33
C GLY A 457 13.35 0.05 -10.26
N ALA A 458 14.07 -1.05 -10.06
CA ALA A 458 15.54 -1.05 -10.07
C ALA A 458 16.10 -0.77 -11.46
N ASN A 459 17.24 -0.08 -11.51
CA ASN A 459 17.95 0.21 -12.74
C ASN A 459 18.75 -1.01 -13.19
N ARG A 460 18.85 -1.21 -14.52
CA ARG A 460 19.69 -2.22 -15.15
C ARG A 460 19.39 -3.64 -14.69
N GLU A 461 18.15 -3.88 -14.26
CA GLU A 461 17.63 -5.19 -13.91
C GLU A 461 16.39 -5.54 -14.72
N ASN A 462 16.09 -6.83 -14.80
CA ASN A 462 14.94 -7.33 -15.52
C ASN A 462 13.90 -7.83 -14.54
N HIS A 463 12.71 -7.23 -14.58
CA HIS A 463 11.59 -7.57 -13.71
C HIS A 463 10.26 -7.53 -14.43
N LEU A 464 9.42 -8.53 -14.19
CA LEU A 464 8.00 -8.48 -14.50
C LEU A 464 7.29 -7.71 -13.39
N MET A 465 7.12 -6.40 -13.62
CA MET A 465 6.67 -5.44 -12.61
C MET A 465 5.21 -5.64 -12.21
N ARG A 466 4.35 -5.95 -13.18
CA ARG A 466 2.93 -6.22 -12.98
C ARG A 466 2.45 -7.26 -13.99
N ALA A 467 1.69 -8.23 -13.54
CA ALA A 467 1.00 -9.17 -14.41
C ALA A 467 -0.50 -9.12 -14.14
N ALA A 468 -1.29 -9.24 -15.21
CA ALA A 468 -2.74 -9.26 -15.10
C ALA A 468 -3.26 -10.55 -14.46
N ARG A 469 -2.46 -11.61 -14.50
CA ARG A 469 -2.76 -12.95 -13.95
C ARG A 469 -1.59 -13.52 -13.19
N VAL A 470 -1.85 -14.51 -12.37
CA VAL A 470 -0.80 -15.19 -11.60
C VAL A 470 0.23 -15.80 -12.56
N VAL A 471 1.48 -15.52 -12.30
CA VAL A 471 2.62 -16.03 -13.05
C VAL A 471 3.08 -17.33 -12.42
N LYS A 472 2.87 -18.43 -13.11
CA LYS A 472 3.19 -19.78 -12.65
C LYS A 472 4.68 -20.08 -12.69
N ARG A 473 5.37 -19.48 -13.64
CA ARG A 473 6.80 -19.69 -13.88
C ARG A 473 7.39 -18.43 -14.49
N VAL A 474 8.55 -18.03 -14.02
CA VAL A 474 9.35 -16.98 -14.63
C VAL A 474 10.82 -17.37 -14.68
N HIS A 475 11.47 -17.05 -15.78
CA HIS A 475 12.91 -17.23 -15.98
C HIS A 475 13.53 -15.92 -16.48
N TYR A 476 14.52 -15.42 -15.76
CA TYR A 476 15.26 -14.21 -16.07
C TYR A 476 16.67 -14.56 -16.59
N GLY A 477 16.75 -14.98 -17.85
CA GLY A 477 18.03 -15.23 -18.55
C GLY A 477 18.56 -13.97 -19.24
N LYS A 478 19.84 -13.97 -19.55
CA LYS A 478 20.48 -12.86 -20.26
C LYS A 478 19.83 -12.64 -21.64
N GLY A 479 19.15 -11.51 -21.79
CA GLY A 479 18.45 -11.16 -23.04
C GLY A 479 17.30 -12.09 -23.41
N GLN A 480 16.83 -12.86 -22.46
CA GLN A 480 15.73 -13.79 -22.63
C GLN A 480 14.92 -13.88 -21.34
N ILE A 481 13.71 -13.35 -21.37
CA ILE A 481 12.76 -13.45 -20.28
C ILE A 481 11.61 -14.33 -20.74
N ASP A 482 11.43 -15.47 -20.10
CA ASP A 482 10.36 -16.41 -20.39
C ASP A 482 9.44 -16.52 -19.17
N TYR A 483 8.14 -16.38 -19.35
CA TYR A 483 7.19 -16.58 -18.27
C TYR A 483 5.87 -17.18 -18.74
N ALA A 484 5.19 -17.83 -17.79
CA ALA A 484 3.90 -18.45 -18.02
C ALA A 484 2.86 -17.95 -17.02
N THR A 485 1.70 -17.49 -17.51
CA THR A 485 0.56 -17.13 -16.67
C THR A 485 -0.41 -18.29 -16.50
N PHE A 486 -1.24 -18.25 -15.48
CA PHE A 486 -2.26 -19.27 -15.23
C PHE A 486 -3.27 -19.33 -16.37
N ASP A 487 -3.76 -18.17 -16.79
CA ASP A 487 -4.66 -17.96 -17.92
C ASP A 487 -4.35 -16.63 -18.61
N ALA A 488 -5.05 -16.33 -19.70
CA ALA A 488 -4.91 -15.10 -20.45
C ALA A 488 -6.26 -14.67 -21.05
N PRO A 489 -7.22 -14.23 -20.23
CA PRO A 489 -8.51 -13.74 -20.73
C PRO A 489 -8.36 -12.44 -21.52
N ALA A 490 -9.46 -11.92 -22.06
CA ALA A 490 -9.46 -10.65 -22.77
C ALA A 490 -8.89 -9.51 -21.89
N SER A 491 -8.10 -8.65 -22.52
CA SER A 491 -7.41 -7.50 -21.89
C SER A 491 -6.32 -7.90 -20.88
N THR A 492 -5.70 -9.07 -21.06
CA THR A 492 -4.53 -9.48 -20.28
C THR A 492 -3.32 -8.65 -20.69
N ILE A 493 -2.90 -7.72 -19.81
CA ILE A 493 -1.77 -6.82 -20.04
C ILE A 493 -0.77 -6.94 -18.89
N ASP A 494 0.45 -7.31 -19.25
CA ASP A 494 1.59 -7.40 -18.36
C ASP A 494 2.56 -6.24 -18.59
N VAL A 495 3.30 -5.83 -17.56
CA VAL A 495 4.25 -4.72 -17.60
C VAL A 495 5.59 -5.17 -17.07
N LEU A 496 6.63 -4.99 -17.89
CA LEU A 496 8.00 -5.30 -17.54
C LEU A 496 8.84 -4.01 -17.52
N ARG A 497 9.84 -3.99 -16.65
CA ARG A 497 10.99 -3.10 -16.75
C ARG A 497 12.21 -3.96 -17.07
N LEU A 498 12.90 -3.61 -18.12
CA LEU A 498 14.01 -4.39 -18.67
C LEU A 498 15.27 -3.52 -18.81
N ALA A 499 16.43 -4.11 -18.59
CA ALA A 499 17.74 -3.49 -18.83
C ALA A 499 18.02 -3.30 -20.33
N PHE A 500 17.12 -3.70 -21.21
CA PHE A 500 17.31 -3.65 -22.66
C PHE A 500 16.00 -3.36 -23.40
N VAL A 501 16.10 -2.88 -24.63
CA VAL A 501 14.98 -2.76 -25.56
C VAL A 501 14.75 -4.11 -26.24
N PRO A 502 13.52 -4.70 -26.19
CA PRO A 502 13.24 -5.96 -26.86
C PRO A 502 13.43 -5.88 -28.38
N THR A 503 14.06 -6.91 -28.95
CA THR A 503 14.15 -7.11 -30.39
C THR A 503 13.01 -7.96 -30.94
N GLY A 504 12.30 -8.69 -30.08
CA GLY A 504 11.15 -9.50 -30.41
C GLY A 504 10.46 -10.08 -29.19
N ILE A 505 9.14 -10.21 -29.28
CA ILE A 505 8.29 -10.83 -28.26
C ILE A 505 7.39 -11.85 -28.94
N THR A 506 7.26 -13.04 -28.33
CA THR A 506 6.33 -14.07 -28.79
C THR A 506 5.33 -14.43 -27.70
N ALA A 507 4.12 -14.82 -28.10
CA ALA A 507 3.08 -15.34 -27.23
C ALA A 507 2.65 -16.73 -27.77
N ASN A 508 2.74 -17.78 -26.96
CA ASN A 508 2.62 -19.20 -27.36
C ASN A 508 3.46 -19.50 -28.63
N GLY A 509 4.67 -18.94 -28.70
CA GLY A 509 5.58 -19.10 -29.83
C GLY A 509 5.25 -18.25 -31.08
N ALA A 510 4.10 -17.58 -31.14
CA ALA A 510 3.73 -16.70 -32.24
C ALA A 510 4.26 -15.27 -32.00
N PRO A 511 4.88 -14.60 -33.02
CA PRO A 511 5.39 -13.24 -32.87
C PRO A 511 4.25 -12.24 -32.58
N LEU A 512 4.49 -11.35 -31.61
CA LEU A 512 3.65 -10.20 -31.34
C LEU A 512 4.16 -8.98 -32.10
N ALA A 513 3.25 -8.17 -32.62
CA ALA A 513 3.58 -6.90 -33.26
C ALA A 513 3.86 -5.80 -32.24
N GLN A 514 4.89 -4.99 -32.46
CA GLN A 514 5.05 -3.75 -31.73
C GLN A 514 3.97 -2.74 -32.16
N ARG A 515 3.31 -2.11 -31.19
CA ARG A 515 2.15 -1.24 -31.41
C ARG A 515 2.34 0.11 -30.73
N ARG A 516 1.47 1.07 -31.08
CA ARG A 516 1.36 2.35 -30.39
C ARG A 516 0.45 2.27 -29.16
N ASP A 517 -0.52 1.38 -29.19
CA ASP A 517 -1.47 1.10 -28.12
C ASP A 517 -1.73 -0.41 -28.00
N LEU A 518 -2.43 -0.81 -26.96
CA LEU A 518 -2.74 -2.21 -26.67
C LEU A 518 -4.25 -2.50 -26.77
N THR A 519 -4.92 -1.95 -27.79
CA THR A 519 -6.31 -2.28 -28.10
C THR A 519 -6.49 -3.73 -28.59
N THR A 520 -5.42 -4.32 -29.12
CA THR A 520 -5.32 -5.73 -29.54
C THR A 520 -3.99 -6.32 -29.07
N ASN A 521 -3.84 -7.66 -29.21
CA ASN A 521 -2.59 -8.34 -28.87
C ASN A 521 -1.38 -7.71 -29.58
N GLY A 522 -0.30 -7.54 -28.81
CA GLY A 522 0.92 -6.87 -29.23
C GLY A 522 1.68 -6.31 -28.03
N TYR A 523 2.69 -5.50 -28.32
CA TYR A 523 3.44 -4.86 -27.24
C TYR A 523 3.81 -3.41 -27.54
N THR A 524 3.98 -2.61 -26.49
CA THR A 524 4.51 -1.25 -26.56
C THR A 524 5.86 -1.20 -25.86
N VAL A 525 6.74 -0.33 -26.34
CA VAL A 525 8.06 -0.09 -25.73
C VAL A 525 8.25 1.41 -25.50
N ARG A 526 8.65 1.78 -24.30
CA ARG A 526 9.07 3.13 -23.95
C ARG A 526 10.47 3.06 -23.35
N ALA A 527 11.45 3.58 -24.06
CA ALA A 527 12.83 3.68 -23.58
C ALA A 527 12.90 4.69 -22.41
N LEU A 528 13.71 4.38 -21.40
CA LEU A 528 14.06 5.24 -20.29
C LEU A 528 15.41 5.92 -20.53
N VAL A 529 15.65 7.03 -19.83
CA VAL A 529 16.87 7.84 -20.00
C VAL A 529 18.15 7.04 -19.70
N ASN A 530 18.08 6.11 -18.77
CA ASN A 530 19.23 5.25 -18.40
C ASN A 530 19.47 4.05 -19.33
N GLY A 531 18.71 3.94 -20.42
CA GLY A 531 18.81 2.84 -21.39
C GLY A 531 17.95 1.62 -21.06
N ASP A 532 17.26 1.62 -19.94
CA ASP A 532 16.23 0.63 -19.63
C ASP A 532 14.99 0.83 -20.54
N ALA A 533 14.11 -0.14 -20.56
CA ALA A 533 12.86 -0.07 -21.29
C ALA A 533 11.67 -0.48 -20.43
N MET A 534 10.60 0.27 -20.55
CA MET A 534 9.25 -0.13 -20.11
C MET A 534 8.57 -0.86 -21.26
N VAL A 535 8.12 -2.07 -21.00
CA VAL A 535 7.45 -2.92 -21.99
C VAL A 535 6.09 -3.32 -21.45
N SER A 536 5.02 -3.02 -22.20
CA SER A 536 3.69 -3.52 -21.88
C SER A 536 3.26 -4.50 -22.96
N ILE A 537 2.76 -5.67 -22.58
CA ILE A 537 2.43 -6.78 -23.49
C ILE A 537 0.97 -7.15 -23.27
N ARG A 538 0.15 -7.08 -24.32
CA ARG A 538 -1.19 -7.66 -24.36
C ARG A 538 -1.13 -8.99 -25.08
N HIS A 539 -1.63 -10.06 -24.43
CA HIS A 539 -1.50 -11.43 -24.92
C HIS A 539 -2.75 -12.30 -24.69
N ASP A 540 -3.93 -11.75 -24.98
CA ASP A 540 -5.22 -12.44 -24.82
C ASP A 540 -5.19 -13.82 -25.49
N GLY A 541 -5.56 -14.86 -24.76
CA GLY A 541 -5.58 -16.25 -25.22
C GLY A 541 -4.23 -16.96 -25.26
N ALA A 542 -3.13 -16.29 -24.88
CA ALA A 542 -1.79 -16.89 -24.88
C ALA A 542 -1.15 -16.79 -23.50
N THR A 543 -0.76 -17.91 -22.93
CA THR A 543 -0.23 -18.01 -21.57
C THR A 543 1.29 -18.08 -21.50
N GLU A 544 1.99 -18.42 -22.57
CA GLU A 544 3.46 -18.52 -22.61
C GLU A 544 4.04 -17.32 -23.35
N ILE A 545 4.84 -16.51 -22.65
CA ILE A 545 5.43 -15.29 -23.21
C ILE A 545 6.97 -15.42 -23.19
N SER A 546 7.58 -15.02 -24.29
CA SER A 546 9.03 -14.94 -24.42
C SER A 546 9.44 -13.57 -24.97
N VAL A 547 10.31 -12.89 -24.24
CA VAL A 547 10.90 -11.60 -24.59
C VAL A 547 12.38 -11.80 -24.92
N ARG A 548 12.83 -11.26 -26.04
CA ARG A 548 14.23 -11.38 -26.51
C ARG A 548 14.81 -9.99 -26.75
N GLY A 549 16.11 -9.85 -26.47
CA GLY A 549 16.85 -8.62 -26.77
C GLY A 549 18.31 -8.68 -26.41
N THR A 550 19.03 -7.58 -26.60
CA THR A 550 20.45 -7.46 -26.26
C THR A 550 20.58 -6.92 -24.84
N ASP A 551 20.77 -7.83 -23.90
CA ASP A 551 20.93 -7.52 -22.48
C ASP A 551 22.38 -7.15 -22.17
N PRO A 552 22.63 -6.02 -21.50
CA PRO A 552 23.99 -5.62 -21.10
C PRO A 552 24.56 -6.46 -19.94
N GLN A 553 23.74 -7.26 -19.25
CA GLN A 553 24.21 -8.11 -18.14
C GLN A 553 25.28 -9.09 -18.62
N THR A 554 26.25 -9.35 -17.74
CA THR A 554 27.21 -10.45 -17.92
C THR A 554 26.61 -11.72 -17.32
N GLU A 555 26.62 -12.83 -18.08
CA GLU A 555 26.23 -14.13 -17.59
C GLU A 555 27.36 -15.12 -17.72
N VAL A 556 27.67 -15.86 -16.68
CA VAL A 556 28.76 -16.86 -16.64
C VAL A 556 28.13 -18.22 -16.28
N ASP A 557 28.22 -19.15 -17.23
CA ASP A 557 27.78 -20.54 -17.06
C ASP A 557 28.58 -21.25 -15.97
N HIS A 558 27.97 -22.16 -15.24
CA HIS A 558 28.62 -22.94 -14.20
C HIS A 558 29.91 -23.63 -14.64
N LYS A 559 30.06 -23.98 -15.94
CA LYS A 559 31.28 -24.60 -16.49
C LYS A 559 32.50 -23.69 -16.43
N GLN A 560 32.30 -22.37 -16.35
CA GLN A 560 33.37 -21.35 -16.31
C GLN A 560 33.65 -20.85 -14.88
N LEU A 561 32.84 -21.28 -13.90
CA LEU A 561 32.97 -20.87 -12.50
C LEU A 561 34.02 -21.71 -11.76
N LYS A 562 34.60 -21.16 -10.69
CA LYS A 562 35.54 -21.85 -9.82
C LYS A 562 34.84 -22.52 -8.66
N PHE A 563 35.00 -23.81 -8.55
CA PHE A 563 34.43 -24.64 -7.49
C PHE A 563 35.51 -25.24 -6.61
N GLU A 564 35.27 -25.27 -5.32
CA GLU A 564 36.09 -25.89 -4.29
C GLU A 564 35.30 -27.01 -3.60
N GLY A 565 35.97 -28.11 -3.20
CA GLY A 565 35.30 -29.22 -2.56
C GLY A 565 34.67 -30.23 -3.54
N LYS A 566 33.58 -30.88 -3.14
CA LYS A 566 32.96 -31.96 -3.93
C LYS A 566 31.75 -31.47 -4.70
N TRP A 567 31.88 -31.40 -6.01
CA TRP A 567 30.80 -31.05 -6.93
C TRP A 567 30.64 -32.08 -8.03
N SER A 568 29.41 -32.38 -8.39
CA SER A 568 29.03 -33.20 -9.54
C SER A 568 28.31 -32.37 -10.59
N VAL A 569 28.05 -32.92 -11.77
CA VAL A 569 27.22 -32.31 -12.81
C VAL A 569 26.01 -33.19 -13.04
N ALA A 570 24.83 -32.60 -12.99
CA ALA A 570 23.59 -33.22 -13.40
C ALA A 570 23.10 -32.56 -14.70
N ALA A 571 22.52 -33.35 -15.60
CA ALA A 571 21.98 -32.86 -16.86
C ALA A 571 20.48 -32.76 -16.76
N HIS A 572 19.90 -31.62 -17.18
CA HIS A 572 18.48 -31.44 -17.33
C HIS A 572 18.21 -30.41 -18.45
N PRO A 573 17.26 -30.67 -19.36
CA PRO A 573 17.04 -29.80 -20.52
C PRO A 573 16.60 -28.38 -20.15
N ASP A 574 15.92 -28.22 -19.02
CA ASP A 574 15.44 -26.90 -18.55
C ASP A 574 16.50 -26.11 -17.75
N ASP A 575 17.66 -26.69 -17.49
CA ASP A 575 18.79 -26.03 -16.87
C ASP A 575 19.50 -25.13 -17.88
N HIS A 576 20.11 -24.06 -17.39
CA HIS A 576 20.96 -23.22 -18.21
C HIS A 576 22.05 -24.06 -18.90
N ALA A 577 22.20 -23.93 -20.20
CA ALA A 577 23.09 -24.76 -21.03
C ALA A 577 22.97 -26.29 -20.82
N GLY A 578 21.78 -26.77 -20.40
CA GLY A 578 21.38 -28.18 -20.26
C GLY A 578 22.02 -28.91 -19.07
N SER A 579 22.55 -28.21 -18.08
CA SER A 579 23.15 -28.83 -16.91
C SER A 579 23.30 -27.92 -15.70
N VAL A 580 23.49 -28.53 -14.53
CA VAL A 580 23.62 -27.83 -13.24
C VAL A 580 24.79 -28.45 -12.44
N ARG A 581 25.52 -27.66 -11.67
CA ARG A 581 26.48 -28.14 -10.65
C ARG A 581 25.74 -28.45 -9.37
N VAL A 582 26.06 -29.58 -8.75
CA VAL A 582 25.42 -30.06 -7.54
C VAL A 582 26.47 -30.40 -6.49
N ALA A 583 26.25 -29.89 -5.26
CA ALA A 583 27.05 -30.25 -4.08
C ALA A 583 26.12 -30.55 -2.90
N SER A 584 26.47 -31.55 -2.08
CA SER A 584 25.78 -31.86 -0.82
C SER A 584 26.73 -31.84 0.39
N ALA A 585 28.02 -31.84 0.16
CA ALA A 585 29.01 -31.88 1.23
C ALA A 585 29.23 -30.50 1.84
N ALA A 586 29.17 -30.40 3.17
CA ALA A 586 29.48 -29.19 3.90
C ALA A 586 30.84 -28.58 3.49
N GLY A 587 30.91 -27.28 3.33
CA GLY A 587 32.11 -26.54 2.92
C GLY A 587 32.43 -26.61 1.43
N SER A 588 31.66 -27.34 0.61
CA SER A 588 31.77 -27.19 -0.84
C SER A 588 31.41 -25.76 -1.25
N ALA A 589 32.26 -25.10 -1.98
CA ALA A 589 32.12 -23.67 -2.25
C ALA A 589 32.19 -23.31 -3.72
N LEU A 590 31.61 -22.20 -4.09
CA LEU A 590 31.71 -21.51 -5.36
C LEU A 590 32.20 -20.11 -5.09
N THR A 591 33.14 -19.62 -5.93
CA THR A 591 33.61 -18.23 -5.89
C THR A 591 33.45 -17.59 -7.26
N TYR A 592 32.76 -16.44 -7.30
CA TYR A 592 32.52 -15.65 -8.51
C TYR A 592 33.04 -14.23 -8.34
N PRO A 593 34.19 -13.87 -8.89
CA PRO A 593 34.63 -12.48 -9.00
C PRO A 593 33.87 -11.80 -10.14
N PHE A 594 33.41 -10.57 -9.91
CA PHE A 594 32.75 -9.77 -10.92
C PHE A 594 33.09 -8.27 -10.75
N THR A 595 32.81 -7.50 -11.77
CA THR A 595 32.90 -6.04 -11.75
C THR A 595 31.49 -5.48 -12.01
N GLY A 596 31.08 -4.48 -11.23
CA GLY A 596 29.78 -3.88 -11.30
C GLY A 596 29.23 -3.65 -9.90
N ASN A 597 27.91 -3.44 -9.77
CA ASN A 597 27.22 -3.18 -8.51
C ASN A 597 25.97 -4.04 -8.29
N GLN A 598 25.77 -5.04 -9.16
CA GLN A 598 24.65 -5.97 -9.10
C GLN A 598 25.13 -7.39 -9.41
N VAL A 599 24.58 -8.37 -8.69
CA VAL A 599 24.89 -9.80 -8.89
C VAL A 599 23.67 -10.67 -8.60
N ARG A 600 23.53 -11.76 -9.38
CA ARG A 600 22.49 -12.79 -9.20
C ARG A 600 23.10 -14.19 -9.26
N LEU A 601 22.59 -15.09 -8.43
CA LEU A 601 22.77 -16.54 -8.56
C LEU A 601 21.56 -17.15 -9.24
N VAL A 602 21.77 -17.85 -10.32
CA VAL A 602 20.77 -18.68 -11.00
C VAL A 602 21.03 -20.14 -10.67
N GLY A 603 19.99 -20.84 -10.22
CA GLY A 603 20.05 -22.24 -9.80
C GLY A 603 18.72 -22.96 -9.97
N CYS A 604 18.57 -24.08 -9.26
CA CYS A 604 17.34 -24.88 -9.23
C CYS A 604 16.88 -25.06 -7.80
N VAL A 605 15.59 -25.35 -7.63
CA VAL A 605 15.06 -25.89 -6.39
C VAL A 605 14.51 -27.30 -6.61
N GLY A 606 14.53 -28.14 -5.58
CA GLY A 606 13.99 -29.49 -5.65
C GLY A 606 13.85 -30.14 -4.29
N GLU A 607 13.25 -31.34 -4.23
CA GLU A 607 12.93 -32.06 -2.98
C GLU A 607 14.14 -32.36 -2.07
N LYS A 608 15.35 -32.38 -2.64
CA LYS A 608 16.60 -32.63 -1.92
C LYS A 608 17.42 -31.36 -1.69
N GLY A 609 16.84 -30.19 -1.93
CA GLY A 609 17.53 -28.92 -1.78
C GLY A 609 18.03 -28.68 -0.36
N GLY A 610 19.28 -28.30 -0.22
CA GLY A 610 19.94 -27.96 1.03
C GLY A 610 20.09 -26.46 1.21
N LEU A 611 20.82 -26.06 2.23
CA LEU A 611 21.10 -24.67 2.59
C LEU A 611 22.52 -24.28 2.19
N ALA A 612 22.71 -23.03 1.73
CA ALA A 612 24.03 -22.46 1.53
C ALA A 612 24.17 -21.09 2.17
N ASP A 613 25.36 -20.81 2.72
CA ASP A 613 25.75 -19.47 3.16
C ASP A 613 26.24 -18.63 1.98
N VAL A 614 25.93 -17.36 2.03
CA VAL A 614 26.33 -16.36 1.01
C VAL A 614 27.30 -15.37 1.64
N TYR A 615 28.34 -15.04 0.90
CA TYR A 615 29.32 -14.00 1.25
C TYR A 615 29.47 -13.04 0.07
N VAL A 616 29.46 -11.75 0.35
CA VAL A 616 29.84 -10.69 -0.60
C VAL A 616 31.05 -10.00 -0.01
N ASP A 617 32.17 -9.99 -0.73
CA ASP A 617 33.44 -9.42 -0.29
C ASP A 617 33.88 -9.95 1.09
N ASP A 618 33.80 -11.27 1.27
CA ASP A 618 34.06 -11.99 2.50
C ASP A 618 33.11 -11.67 3.68
N VAL A 619 32.13 -10.78 3.49
CA VAL A 619 31.10 -10.48 4.49
C VAL A 619 29.93 -11.45 4.35
N LYS A 620 29.70 -12.24 5.40
CA LYS A 620 28.56 -13.17 5.44
C LYS A 620 27.25 -12.41 5.38
N GLN A 621 26.39 -12.80 4.45
CA GLN A 621 25.04 -12.24 4.34
C GLN A 621 24.10 -12.88 5.36
N LEU A 622 23.08 -12.15 5.77
CA LEU A 622 22.13 -12.62 6.79
C LEU A 622 21.26 -13.76 6.28
N VAL A 623 20.84 -13.71 5.01
CA VAL A 623 19.97 -14.72 4.43
C VAL A 623 20.79 -15.90 3.91
N PRO A 624 20.47 -17.13 4.31
CA PRO A 624 20.93 -18.32 3.58
C PRO A 624 20.11 -18.51 2.31
N ILE A 625 20.68 -19.18 1.32
CA ILE A 625 19.89 -19.67 0.18
C ILE A 625 19.32 -21.01 0.56
N ASP A 626 18.01 -21.17 0.39
CA ASP A 626 17.32 -22.47 0.47
C ASP A 626 17.04 -22.97 -0.96
N PHE A 627 17.54 -24.16 -1.25
CA PHE A 627 17.37 -24.85 -2.53
C PHE A 627 16.21 -25.85 -2.51
N TYR A 628 15.43 -25.90 -1.42
CA TYR A 628 14.29 -26.77 -1.35
C TYR A 628 13.12 -26.26 -2.20
N GLY A 629 12.45 -27.18 -2.87
CA GLY A 629 11.18 -26.98 -3.55
C GLY A 629 10.43 -28.30 -3.65
N ALA A 630 9.17 -28.35 -3.23
CA ALA A 630 8.33 -29.55 -3.34
C ALA A 630 8.14 -30.00 -4.80
N THR A 631 8.19 -29.06 -5.73
CA THR A 631 8.22 -29.27 -7.18
C THR A 631 9.56 -28.73 -7.71
N PRO A 632 10.32 -29.52 -8.47
CA PRO A 632 11.55 -29.02 -9.09
C PRO A 632 11.27 -27.86 -10.03
N LEU A 633 12.04 -26.77 -9.87
CA LEU A 633 12.06 -25.61 -10.77
C LEU A 633 13.49 -25.29 -11.17
N HIS A 634 13.70 -25.07 -12.46
CA HIS A 634 15.01 -24.81 -13.06
C HIS A 634 15.17 -23.34 -13.46
N GLY A 635 16.40 -22.85 -13.53
CA GLY A 635 16.69 -21.49 -13.98
C GLY A 635 16.12 -20.38 -13.10
N GLN A 636 16.07 -20.60 -11.78
CA GLN A 636 15.49 -19.67 -10.81
C GLN A 636 16.55 -18.73 -10.25
N VAL A 637 16.19 -17.47 -10.01
CA VAL A 637 17.05 -16.49 -9.32
C VAL A 637 16.93 -16.70 -7.82
N LEU A 638 17.84 -17.44 -7.21
CA LEU A 638 17.76 -17.84 -5.80
C LEU A 638 18.44 -16.85 -4.84
N TYR A 639 19.26 -15.98 -5.36
CA TYR A 639 19.86 -14.87 -4.63
C TYR A 639 20.16 -13.73 -5.60
N TYR A 640 19.89 -12.51 -5.19
CA TYR A 640 20.36 -11.33 -5.90
C TYR A 640 20.70 -10.19 -4.94
N ARG A 641 21.61 -9.33 -5.38
CA ARG A 641 21.94 -8.10 -4.67
C ARG A 641 22.24 -6.99 -5.65
N ASN A 642 21.60 -5.85 -5.45
CA ASN A 642 21.90 -4.58 -6.09
C ASN A 642 22.42 -3.56 -5.05
N GLY A 643 22.79 -2.38 -5.49
CA GLY A 643 23.23 -1.29 -4.63
C GLY A 643 24.58 -1.52 -3.97
N LEU A 644 25.43 -2.38 -4.52
CA LEU A 644 26.85 -2.45 -4.18
C LEU A 644 27.57 -1.19 -4.69
N ALA A 645 28.73 -0.88 -4.13
CA ALA A 645 29.61 0.12 -4.73
C ALA A 645 30.01 -0.32 -6.15
N ASP A 646 30.15 0.62 -7.08
CA ASP A 646 30.65 0.26 -8.42
C ASP A 646 32.12 -0.12 -8.34
N GLY A 647 32.43 -1.31 -8.82
CA GLY A 647 33.81 -1.82 -8.78
C GLY A 647 33.92 -3.34 -8.75
N PRO A 648 35.13 -3.86 -8.40
CA PRO A 648 35.34 -5.28 -8.28
C PRO A 648 34.75 -5.83 -6.97
N HIS A 649 34.03 -6.94 -7.08
CA HIS A 649 33.40 -7.66 -5.98
C HIS A 649 33.58 -9.15 -6.09
N THR A 650 33.33 -9.87 -5.02
CA THR A 650 33.34 -11.33 -4.98
C THR A 650 32.09 -11.87 -4.33
N LEU A 651 31.35 -12.71 -5.06
CA LEU A 651 30.25 -13.49 -4.47
C LEU A 651 30.78 -14.90 -4.19
N ARG A 652 30.60 -15.37 -2.96
CA ARG A 652 30.95 -16.73 -2.54
C ARG A 652 29.74 -17.44 -1.93
N ILE A 653 29.46 -18.65 -2.40
CA ILE A 653 28.39 -19.53 -1.94
C ILE A 653 29.02 -20.77 -1.30
N VAL A 654 28.58 -21.12 -0.09
CA VAL A 654 29.14 -22.26 0.67
C VAL A 654 28.03 -23.17 1.14
N ALA A 655 28.02 -24.41 0.66
CA ALA A 655 27.08 -25.43 1.09
C ALA A 655 27.24 -25.72 2.59
N ARG A 656 26.14 -25.74 3.31
CA ARG A 656 26.12 -26.04 4.76
C ARG A 656 26.20 -27.53 5.07
N GLY A 657 25.80 -28.41 4.13
CA GLY A 657 25.53 -29.81 4.45
C GLY A 657 24.42 -29.97 5.47
N ALA A 658 23.39 -29.16 5.32
CA ALA A 658 22.19 -29.12 6.15
C ALA A 658 21.02 -28.63 5.29
N HIS A 659 19.80 -28.89 5.74
CA HIS A 659 18.57 -28.56 5.04
C HIS A 659 17.44 -28.14 6.02
N ASP A 660 16.41 -27.54 5.49
CA ASP A 660 15.19 -27.24 6.22
C ASP A 660 14.33 -28.52 6.43
N PRO A 661 13.44 -28.54 7.43
CA PRO A 661 12.70 -29.74 7.83
C PRO A 661 11.86 -30.41 6.74
N LEU A 662 11.53 -29.71 5.68
CA LEU A 662 10.74 -30.25 4.56
C LEU A 662 11.60 -30.97 3.53
N SER A 663 12.90 -30.74 3.49
CA SER A 663 13.78 -31.29 2.49
C SER A 663 14.22 -32.73 2.80
N LYS A 664 14.56 -33.47 1.75
CA LYS A 664 15.03 -34.85 1.82
C LYS A 664 16.56 -34.98 1.65
N GLY A 665 17.28 -33.85 1.56
CA GLY A 665 18.72 -33.85 1.33
C GLY A 665 19.35 -32.47 1.38
N ASP A 666 20.65 -32.38 1.14
CA ASP A 666 21.52 -31.22 1.32
C ASP A 666 22.02 -30.63 -0.01
N GLU A 667 21.32 -30.88 -1.12
CA GLU A 667 21.83 -30.55 -2.46
C GLU A 667 21.73 -29.05 -2.75
N VAL A 668 22.84 -28.42 -3.14
CA VAL A 668 22.98 -27.04 -3.58
C VAL A 668 23.14 -27.05 -5.09
N TYR A 669 22.36 -26.25 -5.81
CA TYR A 669 22.30 -26.27 -7.27
C TYR A 669 22.75 -24.94 -7.87
N VAL A 670 23.76 -24.97 -8.77
CA VAL A 670 24.27 -23.78 -9.43
C VAL A 670 24.24 -23.94 -10.94
N ASN A 671 23.47 -23.09 -11.63
CA ASN A 671 23.43 -23.02 -13.10
C ASN A 671 24.34 -21.94 -13.66
N ALA A 672 24.19 -20.70 -13.20
CA ALA A 672 24.89 -19.54 -13.72
C ALA A 672 25.01 -18.42 -12.69
N MET A 673 25.89 -17.47 -12.98
CA MET A 673 25.97 -16.18 -12.30
C MET A 673 25.69 -15.06 -13.30
N GLN A 674 24.92 -14.04 -12.86
CA GLN A 674 24.71 -12.83 -13.64
C GLN A 674 25.26 -11.63 -12.86
N SER A 675 25.82 -10.65 -13.55
CA SER A 675 26.29 -9.40 -12.96
C SER A 675 26.12 -8.24 -13.93
N SER A 676 25.96 -7.04 -13.40
CA SER A 676 25.86 -5.82 -14.19
C SER A 676 26.32 -4.62 -13.38
N ASP A 677 26.51 -3.50 -14.06
CA ASP A 677 26.67 -2.20 -13.45
C ASP A 677 25.44 -1.33 -13.73
N ALA A 678 24.80 -0.82 -12.69
CA ALA A 678 23.76 0.15 -12.81
C ALA A 678 24.33 1.54 -12.58
N THR A 679 24.35 2.34 -13.63
CA THR A 679 24.72 3.75 -13.54
C THR A 679 23.49 4.63 -13.44
N GLY A 680 23.55 5.69 -12.64
CA GLY A 680 22.47 6.65 -12.49
C GLY A 680 21.66 6.45 -11.21
N SER A 681 20.82 7.44 -10.90
CA SER A 681 19.88 7.38 -9.79
C SER A 681 18.69 6.52 -10.17
N SER A 682 17.95 6.03 -9.15
CA SER A 682 16.58 5.61 -9.34
C SER A 682 15.78 6.70 -10.07
N GLY A 683 14.70 6.35 -10.72
CA GLY A 683 13.80 7.34 -11.36
C GLY A 683 13.10 8.29 -10.39
N PHE A 684 13.44 8.27 -9.11
CA PHE A 684 12.80 9.03 -8.03
C PHE A 684 13.30 10.49 -7.99
N GLY A 685 12.94 11.29 -8.98
CA GLY A 685 13.38 12.66 -9.16
C GLY A 685 13.27 13.58 -7.94
N GLU A 686 13.93 14.72 -7.99
CA GLU A 686 13.87 15.75 -6.95
C GLU A 686 12.68 16.70 -7.19
N GLY A 687 12.03 17.14 -6.12
CA GLY A 687 11.02 18.20 -6.13
C GLY A 687 9.81 17.93 -7.00
N GLY A 688 9.43 16.68 -7.20
CA GLY A 688 8.23 16.31 -7.93
C GLY A 688 6.97 16.91 -7.30
N GLY A 689 5.90 16.94 -8.09
CA GLY A 689 4.58 17.38 -7.66
C GLY A 689 3.77 17.93 -8.81
N PRO A 690 2.44 18.08 -8.62
CA PRO A 690 1.55 18.61 -9.63
C PRO A 690 2.01 19.95 -10.19
N THR A 691 1.99 20.08 -11.49
CA THR A 691 2.42 21.31 -12.21
C THR A 691 1.25 22.19 -12.61
N ASP A 692 0.07 21.62 -12.75
CA ASP A 692 -1.19 22.30 -13.09
C ASP A 692 -1.81 23.05 -11.89
N ALA A 693 -2.86 23.79 -12.17
CA ALA A 693 -3.65 24.45 -11.13
C ALA A 693 -4.55 23.42 -10.43
N GLN A 694 -4.53 23.45 -9.09
CA GLN A 694 -5.44 22.66 -8.27
C GLN A 694 -6.60 23.55 -7.80
N ARG A 695 -7.82 23.04 -7.95
CA ARG A 695 -9.06 23.78 -7.66
C ARG A 695 -9.96 22.93 -6.79
N LEU A 696 -10.43 23.52 -5.70
CA LEU A 696 -11.21 22.86 -4.65
C LEU A 696 -12.48 23.67 -4.39
N ILE A 697 -13.61 23.00 -4.32
CA ILE A 697 -14.89 23.59 -3.89
C ILE A 697 -15.35 22.86 -2.62
N PHE A 698 -15.54 23.59 -1.53
CA PHE A 698 -15.92 23.02 -0.24
C PHE A 698 -17.44 23.00 -0.05
N GLY A 699 -17.94 21.95 0.64
CA GLY A 699 -19.35 21.80 0.89
C GLY A 699 -20.20 21.39 -0.32
N TYR A 700 -19.58 21.22 -1.48
CA TYR A 700 -20.25 20.75 -2.68
C TYR A 700 -20.60 19.27 -2.59
N THR A 701 -21.85 18.90 -2.81
CA THR A 701 -22.39 17.55 -2.63
C THR A 701 -22.47 16.74 -3.92
N GLY A 702 -22.03 17.28 -5.05
CA GLY A 702 -22.01 16.58 -6.33
C GLY A 702 -20.97 15.45 -6.33
N ARG A 703 -21.28 14.35 -7.00
CA ARG A 703 -20.36 13.21 -7.19
C ARG A 703 -19.30 13.48 -8.25
N THR A 704 -19.49 14.49 -9.06
CA THR A 704 -18.57 14.92 -10.13
C THR A 704 -18.00 16.30 -9.79
N ASP A 705 -16.95 16.68 -10.50
CA ASP A 705 -16.42 18.02 -10.40
C ASP A 705 -17.46 19.05 -10.84
N TYR A 706 -17.44 20.19 -10.18
CA TYR A 706 -18.10 21.38 -10.71
C TYR A 706 -17.24 21.98 -11.84
N VAL A 707 -17.83 22.25 -12.96
CA VAL A 707 -17.15 22.91 -14.09
C VAL A 707 -17.62 24.35 -14.16
N ASP A 708 -16.69 25.29 -14.00
CA ASP A 708 -17.00 26.72 -14.06
C ASP A 708 -17.26 27.23 -15.49
N SER A 709 -17.66 28.50 -15.61
CA SER A 709 -17.96 29.13 -16.90
C SER A 709 -16.76 29.19 -17.85
N GLN A 710 -15.55 29.03 -17.35
CA GLN A 710 -14.31 29.00 -18.12
C GLN A 710 -13.87 27.56 -18.49
N GLY A 711 -14.64 26.57 -18.10
CA GLY A 711 -14.33 25.16 -18.33
C GLY A 711 -13.34 24.54 -17.32
N ASN A 712 -13.02 25.23 -16.23
CA ASN A 712 -12.16 24.67 -15.19
C ASN A 712 -12.92 23.71 -14.28
N ALA A 713 -12.32 22.57 -13.99
CA ALA A 713 -12.86 21.57 -13.07
C ALA A 713 -12.46 21.91 -11.62
N TRP A 714 -13.45 21.95 -10.73
CA TRP A 714 -13.30 22.17 -9.29
C TRP A 714 -13.69 20.91 -8.55
N ARG A 715 -12.72 20.31 -7.89
CA ARG A 715 -12.94 19.08 -7.13
C ARG A 715 -13.60 19.35 -5.78
N PRO A 716 -14.43 18.46 -5.27
CA PRO A 716 -14.87 18.50 -3.88
C PRO A 716 -13.67 18.55 -2.92
N GLY A 717 -13.69 19.45 -1.94
CA GLY A 717 -12.54 19.75 -1.07
C GLY A 717 -12.22 18.70 -0.01
N THR A 718 -12.68 17.47 -0.16
CA THR A 718 -12.47 16.38 0.79
C THR A 718 -11.03 15.91 0.87
N GLU A 719 -10.25 16.12 -0.18
CA GLU A 719 -8.88 15.58 -0.35
C GLU A 719 -7.82 16.37 0.42
N PHE A 720 -8.09 17.62 0.78
CA PHE A 720 -7.06 18.58 1.15
C PHE A 720 -7.17 19.12 2.57
N ILE A 721 -8.18 18.69 3.31
CA ILE A 721 -8.36 19.13 4.67
C ILE A 721 -7.64 18.16 5.61
N ALA A 722 -6.66 18.69 6.32
CA ALA A 722 -5.99 17.99 7.40
C ALA A 722 -6.05 18.83 8.69
N ARG A 723 -5.59 18.30 9.79
CA ARG A 723 -5.74 18.95 11.07
C ARG A 723 -4.46 19.16 11.80
N THR A 724 -4.51 20.13 12.71
CA THR A 724 -3.47 20.43 13.68
C THR A 724 -3.79 19.77 15.03
N GLY A 725 -2.75 19.39 15.78
CA GLY A 725 -2.85 18.88 17.15
C GLY A 725 -2.58 17.38 17.25
N ASP A 726 -2.99 16.79 18.36
CA ASP A 726 -2.88 15.35 18.58
C ASP A 726 -3.70 14.58 17.55
N LEU A 727 -3.07 13.62 16.87
CA LEU A 727 -3.70 12.92 15.75
C LEU A 727 -5.01 12.23 16.15
N THR A 728 -5.03 11.54 17.29
CA THR A 728 -6.22 10.85 17.79
C THR A 728 -7.35 11.83 18.11
N ASP A 729 -7.03 12.88 18.82
CA ASP A 729 -7.97 13.93 19.15
C ASP A 729 -8.49 14.67 17.93
N VAL A 730 -7.61 14.90 17.00
CA VAL A 730 -7.91 15.57 15.74
C VAL A 730 -8.82 14.72 14.87
N VAL A 731 -8.50 13.44 14.72
CA VAL A 731 -9.32 12.51 13.94
C VAL A 731 -10.72 12.40 14.52
N ALA A 732 -10.84 12.21 15.84
CA ALA A 732 -12.14 12.14 16.50
C ALA A 732 -12.93 13.44 16.36
N ARG A 733 -12.32 14.59 16.56
CA ARG A 733 -12.94 15.90 16.38
C ARG A 733 -13.25 16.20 14.92
N THR A 734 -12.43 15.76 13.98
CA THR A 734 -12.66 15.90 12.55
C THR A 734 -13.94 15.20 12.17
N TRP A 735 -14.04 13.97 12.58
CA TRP A 735 -15.22 13.17 12.37
C TRP A 735 -16.49 13.88 12.82
N TRP A 736 -16.53 14.34 14.07
CA TRP A 736 -17.68 15.05 14.63
C TRP A 736 -17.91 16.40 13.97
N THR A 737 -16.85 17.14 13.72
CA THR A 737 -16.93 18.49 13.17
C THR A 737 -17.40 18.47 11.72
N MET A 738 -16.81 17.63 10.89
CA MET A 738 -17.22 17.52 9.49
C MET A 738 -18.65 17.01 9.37
N ARG A 739 -19.07 16.13 10.24
CA ARG A 739 -20.42 15.62 10.26
C ARG A 739 -21.47 16.67 10.67
N GLN A 740 -21.12 17.60 11.55
CA GLN A 740 -22.06 18.56 12.11
C GLN A 740 -21.97 19.97 11.54
N ALA A 741 -20.80 20.38 11.07
CA ALA A 741 -20.52 21.79 10.84
C ALA A 741 -19.78 22.10 9.54
N THR A 742 -19.14 21.15 8.91
CA THR A 742 -18.21 21.42 7.82
C THR A 742 -18.89 21.73 6.50
N PHE A 743 -20.03 21.12 6.27
CA PHE A 743 -20.80 21.34 5.06
C PHE A 743 -22.05 22.19 5.41
N VAL A 744 -21.81 23.37 5.92
CA VAL A 744 -22.87 24.36 5.92
C VAL A 744 -23.09 24.71 4.47
N VAL A 745 -24.27 24.34 3.99
CA VAL A 745 -24.87 25.07 2.89
C VAL A 745 -25.05 26.46 3.43
N ALA A 746 -23.98 27.24 3.37
CA ALA A 746 -23.98 28.55 3.96
C ALA A 746 -25.02 29.36 3.22
N GLY A 747 -26.18 29.44 3.82
CA GLY A 747 -27.11 30.48 3.56
C GLY A 747 -27.61 30.69 2.14
N ALA A 748 -27.34 29.81 1.19
CA ALA A 748 -28.16 29.73 0.01
C ALA A 748 -29.42 28.96 0.44
N PRO A 749 -30.53 29.64 0.82
CA PRO A 749 -31.74 28.90 1.08
C PRO A 749 -32.03 28.09 -0.16
N LYS A 750 -32.52 26.87 0.04
CA LYS A 750 -33.06 26.02 -1.05
C LYS A 750 -34.14 26.74 -1.86
N SER A 751 -34.55 27.90 -1.43
CA SER A 751 -35.43 28.81 -2.12
C SER A 751 -34.64 29.99 -2.71
N SER A 752 -34.35 29.91 -3.98
CA SER A 752 -34.30 31.00 -4.98
C SER A 752 -33.67 32.36 -4.65
N LYS A 753 -32.87 32.56 -3.60
CA LYS A 753 -32.10 33.78 -3.47
C LYS A 753 -30.85 33.66 -4.31
N THR A 754 -30.83 34.34 -5.39
CA THR A 754 -29.69 34.59 -6.24
C THR A 754 -28.54 35.12 -5.36
N LEU A 755 -27.41 34.44 -5.37
CA LEU A 755 -26.15 35.01 -4.93
C LEU A 755 -25.88 36.19 -5.88
N TYR A 756 -25.66 37.36 -5.35
CA TYR A 756 -25.27 38.53 -6.15
C TYR A 756 -23.80 38.39 -6.55
N VAL A 757 -23.48 37.35 -7.29
CA VAL A 757 -22.16 37.14 -7.89
C VAL A 757 -22.27 37.57 -9.33
N THR A 758 -21.56 38.61 -9.67
CA THR A 758 -21.58 39.23 -11.00
C THR A 758 -20.96 38.41 -12.12
N VAL A 759 -20.60 37.14 -11.91
CA VAL A 759 -19.69 36.36 -12.77
C VAL A 759 -20.15 34.97 -13.12
N GLY A 760 -21.37 34.58 -12.95
CA GLY A 760 -21.87 33.30 -13.52
C GLY A 760 -21.47 32.00 -12.84
N ASP A 761 -20.57 32.02 -11.85
CA ASP A 761 -20.04 30.81 -11.15
C ASP A 761 -20.46 30.82 -9.68
N GLU A 762 -21.73 30.99 -9.43
CA GLU A 762 -22.31 31.11 -8.08
C GLU A 762 -22.02 29.91 -7.17
N GLU A 763 -21.90 28.71 -7.73
CA GLU A 763 -21.61 27.50 -6.96
C GLU A 763 -20.28 27.56 -6.20
N LEU A 764 -19.27 28.28 -6.73
CA LEU A 764 -17.97 28.47 -6.08
C LEU A 764 -18.05 29.28 -4.78
N TYR A 765 -19.18 29.94 -4.54
CA TYR A 765 -19.40 30.78 -3.36
C TYR A 765 -20.60 30.31 -2.52
N ARG A 766 -21.34 29.29 -2.97
CA ARG A 766 -22.60 28.86 -2.36
C ARG A 766 -22.42 28.02 -1.11
N TYR A 767 -21.39 27.20 -1.10
CA TYR A 767 -21.08 26.26 -0.02
C TYR A 767 -19.73 26.60 0.58
N GLY A 768 -19.37 25.95 1.69
CA GLY A 768 -18.05 26.19 2.29
C GLY A 768 -17.75 25.23 3.42
N VAL A 769 -16.55 25.32 3.90
CA VAL A 769 -16.11 24.74 5.16
C VAL A 769 -15.94 25.86 6.18
N HIS A 770 -16.38 25.66 7.42
CA HIS A 770 -16.15 26.59 8.51
C HIS A 770 -15.84 25.87 9.83
N TRP A 771 -14.99 26.45 10.62
CA TRP A 771 -14.68 26.00 11.98
C TRP A 771 -13.85 27.04 12.72
N LYS A 772 -13.60 26.79 14.03
CA LYS A 772 -12.74 27.66 14.84
C LYS A 772 -11.34 27.80 14.24
N GLU A 773 -10.76 26.68 13.81
CA GLU A 773 -9.47 26.63 13.13
C GLU A 773 -9.40 25.39 12.25
N PHE A 774 -8.89 25.53 11.04
CA PHE A 774 -8.61 24.42 10.13
C PHE A 774 -7.49 24.80 9.15
N THR A 775 -6.82 23.78 8.60
CA THR A 775 -5.77 23.94 7.61
C THR A 775 -6.06 23.12 6.37
N VAL A 776 -5.83 23.70 5.20
CA VAL A 776 -5.87 23.03 3.91
C VAL A 776 -4.43 22.88 3.42
N TYR A 777 -4.02 21.64 3.16
CA TYR A 777 -2.70 21.33 2.63
C TYR A 777 -2.83 20.98 1.15
N VAL A 778 -2.07 21.67 0.30
CA VAL A 778 -2.06 21.44 -1.13
C VAL A 778 -0.68 20.96 -1.56
N THR A 779 -0.59 19.72 -2.03
CA THR A 779 0.63 19.17 -2.59
C THR A 779 0.89 19.77 -3.96
N VAL A 780 2.06 20.36 -4.15
CA VAL A 780 2.45 21.07 -5.38
C VAL A 780 3.90 20.75 -5.75
N GLY A 781 4.29 21.07 -6.96
CA GLY A 781 5.70 21.09 -7.38
C GLY A 781 6.49 22.23 -6.73
N PRO A 782 7.81 22.29 -6.93
CA PRO A 782 8.71 23.19 -6.20
C PRO A 782 8.62 24.65 -6.61
N SER A 783 7.98 24.96 -7.74
CA SER A 783 7.87 26.35 -8.24
C SER A 783 6.89 27.17 -7.44
N THR A 784 7.10 28.49 -7.43
CA THR A 784 6.16 29.44 -6.84
C THR A 784 4.76 29.32 -7.44
N ARG A 785 3.77 29.59 -6.62
CA ARG A 785 2.35 29.50 -6.97
C ARG A 785 1.63 30.79 -6.60
N TYR A 786 0.46 31.00 -7.20
CA TYR A 786 -0.54 31.87 -6.61
C TYR A 786 -1.55 31.05 -5.79
N VAL A 787 -2.11 31.68 -4.78
CA VAL A 787 -3.21 31.15 -3.97
C VAL A 787 -4.38 32.11 -4.06
N ARG A 788 -5.51 31.65 -4.57
CA ARG A 788 -6.77 32.39 -4.62
C ARG A 788 -7.78 31.74 -3.67
N LEU A 789 -8.31 32.53 -2.76
CA LEU A 789 -9.29 32.13 -1.76
C LEU A 789 -10.61 32.81 -2.06
N LYS A 790 -11.70 32.06 -2.16
CA LYS A 790 -13.03 32.55 -2.50
C LYS A 790 -13.94 32.52 -1.29
N PHE A 791 -14.62 33.65 -1.06
CA PHE A 791 -15.49 33.86 0.09
C PHE A 791 -16.82 34.49 -0.29
N ALA A 792 -17.88 34.19 0.47
CA ALA A 792 -19.11 34.96 0.52
C ALA A 792 -19.74 34.82 1.91
N GLU A 793 -20.16 35.92 2.52
CA GLU A 793 -20.84 35.88 3.82
C GLU A 793 -22.32 35.62 3.63
N HIS A 794 -22.81 34.50 4.15
CA HIS A 794 -24.21 34.11 4.00
C HIS A 794 -24.99 34.12 5.33
N GLN A 795 -24.29 34.11 6.44
CA GLN A 795 -24.90 33.98 7.76
C GLN A 795 -25.13 35.31 8.43
N TYR A 796 -24.22 36.25 8.24
CA TYR A 796 -24.27 37.53 8.93
C TYR A 796 -24.64 38.66 7.98
N SER A 797 -25.37 39.64 8.52
CA SER A 797 -25.96 40.77 7.78
C SER A 797 -25.25 42.10 8.06
N GLY A 798 -24.14 42.11 8.77
CA GLY A 798 -23.37 43.29 9.10
C GLY A 798 -21.89 43.05 9.31
N PRO A 799 -21.08 44.11 9.30
CA PRO A 799 -19.66 43.99 9.60
C PRO A 799 -19.42 43.64 11.07
N ARG A 800 -18.23 43.14 11.38
CA ARG A 800 -17.77 42.76 12.73
C ARG A 800 -18.60 41.63 13.37
N GLN A 801 -19.18 40.77 12.55
CA GLN A 801 -19.92 39.58 13.04
C GLN A 801 -19.14 38.29 12.79
N ARG A 802 -18.28 38.27 11.78
CA ARG A 802 -17.29 37.20 11.54
C ARG A 802 -15.94 37.82 11.26
N ALA A 803 -14.90 37.24 11.85
CA ALA A 803 -13.55 37.62 11.53
C ALA A 803 -12.62 36.41 11.59
N MET A 804 -11.63 36.39 10.72
CA MET A 804 -10.64 35.33 10.69
C MET A 804 -9.25 35.87 10.38
N THR A 805 -8.23 35.14 10.85
CA THR A 805 -6.84 35.36 10.45
C THR A 805 -6.43 34.23 9.50
N ILE A 806 -5.78 34.57 8.40
CA ILE A 806 -5.34 33.63 7.38
C ILE A 806 -3.82 33.59 7.35
N TYR A 807 -3.27 32.38 7.40
CA TYR A 807 -1.84 32.13 7.27
C TYR A 807 -1.60 31.28 6.02
N ILE A 808 -0.50 31.53 5.33
CA ILE A 808 0.02 30.67 4.26
C ILE A 808 1.45 30.29 4.64
N ASN A 809 1.74 29.01 4.80
CA ASN A 809 3.02 28.47 5.26
C ASN A 809 3.50 29.22 6.53
N ASP A 810 2.61 29.32 7.52
CA ASP A 810 2.77 30.01 8.80
C ASP A 810 3.02 31.55 8.69
N GLN A 811 3.11 32.10 7.51
CA GLN A 811 3.13 33.54 7.32
C GLN A 811 1.73 34.12 7.43
N LYS A 812 1.52 35.09 8.33
CA LYS A 812 0.26 35.81 8.46
C LYS A 812 0.02 36.67 7.21
N MET A 813 -1.04 36.36 6.46
CA MET A 813 -1.41 37.07 5.23
C MET A 813 -2.40 38.20 5.51
N VAL A 814 -3.37 37.99 6.39
CA VAL A 814 -4.34 38.98 6.83
C VAL A 814 -4.81 38.64 8.24
N GLU A 815 -5.00 39.66 9.09
CA GLU A 815 -5.45 39.50 10.48
C GLU A 815 -6.85 40.14 10.63
N GLY A 816 -7.74 39.38 11.28
CA GLY A 816 -9.09 39.83 11.56
C GLY A 816 -9.92 40.15 10.29
N PHE A 817 -9.72 39.43 9.23
CA PHE A 817 -10.41 39.59 7.94
C PHE A 817 -11.92 39.45 8.11
N ASP A 818 -12.66 40.45 7.68
CA ASP A 818 -14.12 40.51 7.68
C ASP A 818 -14.66 40.46 6.24
N VAL A 819 -15.27 39.33 5.90
CA VAL A 819 -15.79 39.07 4.54
C VAL A 819 -16.90 40.06 4.20
N PHE A 820 -17.86 40.29 5.14
CA PHE A 820 -18.97 41.23 4.93
C PHE A 820 -18.45 42.66 4.71
N ALA A 821 -17.56 43.16 5.57
CA ALA A 821 -16.99 44.48 5.42
C ALA A 821 -16.22 44.64 4.12
N THR A 822 -15.54 43.59 3.67
CA THR A 822 -14.78 43.61 2.41
C THR A 822 -15.71 43.62 1.20
N ALA A 823 -16.74 42.77 1.22
CA ALA A 823 -17.75 42.70 0.17
C ALA A 823 -18.67 43.91 0.09
N GLY A 824 -18.92 44.55 1.24
CA GLY A 824 -19.87 45.64 1.39
C GLY A 824 -21.32 45.22 1.61
N ALA A 825 -21.64 43.94 1.43
CA ALA A 825 -22.94 43.35 1.67
C ALA A 825 -22.84 41.85 1.86
N ALA A 826 -23.89 41.21 2.44
CA ALA A 826 -24.02 39.78 2.45
C ALA A 826 -24.24 39.22 1.02
N ASN A 827 -23.91 37.97 0.82
CA ASN A 827 -24.05 37.22 -0.44
C ASN A 827 -23.29 37.86 -1.64
N GLN A 828 -22.19 38.52 -1.35
CA GLN A 828 -21.31 39.08 -2.37
C GLN A 828 -19.99 38.33 -2.39
N ALA A 829 -19.46 38.07 -3.58
CA ALA A 829 -18.21 37.39 -3.78
C ALA A 829 -16.99 38.24 -3.38
N VAL A 830 -16.06 37.63 -2.69
CA VAL A 830 -14.75 38.19 -2.36
C VAL A 830 -13.68 37.19 -2.72
N ASP A 831 -12.71 37.62 -3.53
CA ASP A 831 -11.52 36.80 -3.83
C ASP A 831 -10.30 37.47 -3.21
N LEU A 832 -9.57 36.75 -2.35
CA LEU A 832 -8.23 37.14 -1.93
C LEU A 832 -7.22 36.40 -2.79
N VAL A 833 -6.23 37.14 -3.32
CA VAL A 833 -5.19 36.56 -4.17
C VAL A 833 -3.81 36.90 -3.60
N TYR A 834 -3.02 35.87 -3.41
CA TYR A 834 -1.64 35.95 -2.94
C TYR A 834 -0.73 35.34 -3.99
N ASN A 835 0.11 36.18 -4.61
CA ASN A 835 1.06 35.75 -5.63
C ASN A 835 2.42 35.41 -5.03
N GLN A 836 3.26 34.73 -5.79
CA GLN A 836 4.65 34.35 -5.41
C GLN A 836 4.77 33.55 -4.11
N VAL A 837 3.77 32.72 -3.83
CA VAL A 837 3.80 31.80 -2.67
C VAL A 837 4.79 30.69 -2.94
N GLN A 838 5.81 30.57 -2.08
CA GLN A 838 6.82 29.52 -2.17
C GLN A 838 6.35 28.29 -1.40
N PRO A 839 6.25 27.11 -2.03
CA PRO A 839 5.97 25.86 -1.31
C PRO A 839 7.04 25.53 -0.27
N GLN A 840 6.63 24.93 0.83
CA GLN A 840 7.53 24.34 1.83
C GLN A 840 7.39 22.81 1.79
N ASN A 841 8.50 22.11 1.66
CA ASN A 841 8.49 20.64 1.50
C ASN A 841 7.54 20.14 0.39
N GLY A 842 7.39 20.94 -0.69
CA GLY A 842 6.46 20.66 -1.78
C GLY A 842 4.97 20.74 -1.41
N VAL A 843 4.63 21.49 -0.36
CA VAL A 843 3.27 21.70 0.14
C VAL A 843 3.03 23.20 0.37
N ILE A 844 1.81 23.65 0.11
CA ILE A 844 1.31 24.95 0.57
C ILE A 844 0.26 24.66 1.64
N ALA A 845 0.53 25.12 2.87
CA ALA A 845 -0.39 25.03 4.00
C ALA A 845 -1.16 26.34 4.15
N ILE A 846 -2.48 26.29 4.06
CA ILE A 846 -3.37 27.46 4.19
C ILE A 846 -4.19 27.28 5.45
N ARG A 847 -3.85 28.03 6.50
CA ARG A 847 -4.48 27.92 7.82
C ARG A 847 -5.44 29.09 8.05
N PHE A 848 -6.63 28.76 8.46
CA PHE A 848 -7.73 29.67 8.77
C PHE A 848 -8.02 29.60 10.26
N VAL A 849 -8.01 30.74 10.94
CA VAL A 849 -8.24 30.85 12.39
C VAL A 849 -9.38 31.84 12.64
N GLY A 850 -10.46 31.40 13.27
CA GLY A 850 -11.54 32.27 13.68
C GLY A 850 -11.12 33.17 14.85
N GLU A 851 -11.35 34.49 14.70
CA GLU A 851 -11.01 35.50 15.69
C GLU A 851 -12.15 35.73 16.69
N SER A 852 -11.80 35.99 17.94
CA SER A 852 -12.80 36.42 18.90
C SER A 852 -13.20 37.88 18.70
N ILE A 853 -14.48 38.15 18.58
CA ILE A 853 -15.05 39.50 18.45
C ILE A 853 -15.81 39.85 19.71
N GLU A 854 -15.34 40.86 20.46
CA GLU A 854 -15.98 41.30 21.71
C GLU A 854 -16.26 40.16 22.69
N GLY A 855 -15.32 39.20 22.79
CA GLY A 855 -15.42 38.04 23.66
C GLY A 855 -16.30 36.89 23.10
N ARG A 856 -16.89 37.05 21.91
CA ARG A 856 -17.60 35.97 21.22
C ARG A 856 -16.68 35.23 20.25
N PRO A 857 -16.58 33.91 20.33
CA PRO A 857 -15.79 33.18 19.39
C PRO A 857 -16.40 33.27 17.97
N SER A 858 -15.57 33.56 16.98
CA SER A 858 -15.93 33.53 15.57
C SER A 858 -15.34 32.30 14.90
N GLU A 859 -15.91 31.90 13.79
CA GLU A 859 -15.44 30.79 12.97
C GLU A 859 -14.81 31.31 11.68
N ALA A 860 -13.69 30.76 11.32
CA ALA A 860 -13.11 30.93 9.99
C ALA A 860 -13.93 30.14 8.96
N MET A 861 -13.88 30.57 7.70
CA MET A 861 -14.54 29.87 6.59
C MET A 861 -13.78 30.07 5.28
N VAL A 862 -14.06 29.18 4.31
CA VAL A 862 -13.69 29.36 2.90
C VAL A 862 -14.65 28.56 2.02
N GLN A 863 -15.00 29.09 0.87
CA GLN A 863 -15.90 28.42 -0.08
C GLN A 863 -15.13 27.63 -1.15
N ALA A 864 -14.12 28.23 -1.74
CA ALA A 864 -13.29 27.54 -2.72
C ALA A 864 -11.84 28.04 -2.69
N ILE A 865 -10.92 27.20 -3.12
CA ILE A 865 -9.49 27.52 -3.20
C ILE A 865 -8.95 27.12 -4.57
N GLU A 866 -8.14 27.99 -5.13
CA GLU A 866 -7.35 27.71 -6.32
C GLU A 866 -5.88 27.95 -6.04
N VAL A 867 -5.04 26.98 -6.34
CA VAL A 867 -3.58 27.08 -6.26
C VAL A 867 -3.00 26.75 -7.62
N GLY A 868 -2.39 27.70 -8.26
CA GLY A 868 -1.92 27.54 -9.64
C GLY A 868 -0.54 28.13 -9.91
N PRO A 869 0.06 27.75 -11.03
CA PRO A 869 1.33 28.33 -11.50
C PRO A 869 1.12 29.75 -12.03
N GLY A 870 2.19 30.57 -12.01
CA GLY A 870 2.18 31.90 -12.57
C GLY A 870 1.57 32.97 -11.65
N ASP A 871 0.86 33.93 -12.23
CA ASP A 871 0.23 35.07 -11.54
C ASP A 871 -1.29 34.88 -11.49
N GLY A 872 -1.84 34.89 -10.29
CA GLY A 872 -3.30 34.80 -10.06
C GLY A 872 -4.05 36.14 -10.32
N GLY A 873 -3.35 37.20 -10.69
CA GLY A 873 -3.94 38.53 -10.85
C GLY A 873 -4.17 39.25 -9.52
N SER A 874 -5.09 40.22 -9.52
CA SER A 874 -5.44 40.99 -8.32
C SER A 874 -6.73 40.48 -7.68
N GLY A 875 -6.72 40.42 -6.35
CA GLY A 875 -7.90 40.12 -5.56
C GLY A 875 -8.56 41.33 -4.93
N SER A 876 -9.60 41.12 -4.15
CA SER A 876 -10.23 42.15 -3.31
C SER A 876 -9.24 42.62 -2.24
N VAL A 877 -9.33 43.91 -1.89
CA VAL A 877 -8.55 44.47 -0.78
C VAL A 877 -9.22 44.07 0.53
N PRO A 878 -8.61 43.23 1.38
CA PRO A 878 -9.22 42.71 2.58
C PRO A 878 -9.44 43.85 3.61
N LYS A 879 -10.62 43.92 4.23
CA LYS A 879 -10.87 44.74 5.37
C LYS A 879 -10.83 43.93 6.65
N SER A 880 -10.23 44.48 7.69
CA SER A 880 -10.00 43.84 8.98
C SER A 880 -10.88 44.52 10.05
N ILE A 881 -11.35 43.71 11.00
CA ILE A 881 -12.05 44.27 12.18
C ILE A 881 -11.19 45.19 13.03
N TYR A 882 -9.88 45.19 12.86
CA TYR A 882 -8.91 46.04 13.52
C TYR A 882 -8.65 47.31 12.74
N CYS A 883 -9.23 47.45 11.56
CA CYS A 883 -9.10 48.65 10.74
C CYS A 883 -10.00 49.77 11.28
N PRO A 884 -9.47 50.97 11.63
CA PRO A 884 -10.27 52.08 12.14
C PRO A 884 -11.34 52.53 11.16
N GLN A 885 -11.15 52.33 9.86
CA GLN A 885 -12.06 52.74 8.78
C GLN A 885 -13.15 51.69 8.49
N CYS A 886 -13.10 50.53 9.16
CA CYS A 886 -14.09 49.44 8.98
C CYS A 886 -15.22 49.50 10.02
N LYS A 887 -15.37 50.65 10.73
CA LYS A 887 -16.44 50.87 11.67
C LYS A 887 -17.73 51.30 10.97
#